data_859b09ed5e60c188c2ea114e0fa0a56c
#
_entry.id   859b09ed5e60c188c2ea114e0fa0a56c
#
_cell.length_a   1.000
_cell.length_b   1.000
_cell.length_c   1.000
_cell.angle_alpha   90.00
_cell.angle_beta   90.00
_cell.angle_gamma   90.00
#
_symmetry.space_group_name_H-M   'P 1'
#
loop_
_entity.id
_entity.type
_entity.pdbx_description
1 polymer ?
#
loop_
_entity_poly.entity_id
_entity_poly.type
_entity_poly.pdbx_seq_one_letter_code
_entity_poly.pdbx_strand_id
1 'polypeptide(L)'
;MKTLDARIRFTGERRQVTALFYDIVGSTELLLRSEPEKFFRSVSALHQSAETIIKKHGGFLHQRLGDGGCCFFGYPDQSEDAAESAVQASLELLGIAASTKKTRTAFRLRIGVATGLVVFSTQGDEIVGTAPVLAARLQAEAEPNSVLVADSTVQLTRHKFDYTLVRKAKLKGFEEPVALWRPQERDRSTSALSSFNEWDRPIRGRERELAALSSAWNSARDGKGTSITVVGEAGIGKSRLIGEFARSLSQTSHETLLFQCGRRLESQPLHPFMSFLERLVAEPSVLKNGESAALMQALQTAGRDVDAAVVDTILSFTSDRSPATSRNIRASDLSGRAFRRKVIEAASDILTCKATGVPTLLVFEDVHWADVMTLELVDRLGSLAGKLPILVVQTSRIRRSLALATEIELSGLASAAVRDLVASVWPERPPPGLSDFILDQCDGMPLYAEELANFFLGRQPLGKASSEWKGLLLEGGVSSLNDLLSARLAATGSARRAAQLASVIGREFNISLLTCLLEGVSRQTVDVAIERLLSQGIIERSSGSRGSFQFRHVLTQEAAYSSLLKSDRRRIHRRIADLLIGEGEPSLPAAIAAWQCAEAGLHDAAAKFALAAAEASVLRSAMHEASVSLELCAREVNSVSQRHPDRTELALGLFELQGVVATALEGEGSERARRVYSRAMQLLKKQSSAARVKHFPVYWGWWFTAPNILTQQSRARILVGDMQAVEDQETRLQSYHCGWATSFHAGEHDFCLDCVAKGLDLYDPERAVRNRAFFGGHDAKVCGLGESALSYLLLNDADASENAIRQCLDWAASTDHTGSMVHALYYAIVLRRCQGRYDDVHALGEQMLSLAERHGL
;
A
#
# COMPACT_ATOMS: atom_id res chain seq x y z
N MET A 1 5.35 76.74 -5.27
CA MET A 1 6.03 75.53 -4.78
C MET A 1 4.98 74.61 -4.18
N LYS A 2 4.46 73.66 -4.92
CA LYS A 2 3.59 72.60 -4.46
C LYS A 2 4.32 71.29 -4.69
N THR A 3 4.82 70.69 -3.65
CA THR A 3 5.42 69.39 -3.65
C THR A 3 4.33 68.32 -3.91
N LEU A 4 4.39 67.69 -5.07
CA LEU A 4 3.61 66.48 -5.41
C LEU A 4 4.26 65.31 -4.69
N ASP A 5 3.59 64.82 -3.62
CA ASP A 5 3.87 63.56 -2.96
C ASP A 5 3.13 62.46 -3.76
N ALA A 6 3.76 61.96 -4.80
CA ALA A 6 3.25 60.81 -5.57
C ALA A 6 3.64 59.53 -4.80
N ARG A 7 2.82 59.09 -3.87
CA ARG A 7 2.84 57.72 -3.36
C ARG A 7 2.35 56.81 -4.47
N ILE A 8 3.28 56.25 -5.22
CA ILE A 8 3.01 55.15 -6.12
C ILE A 8 2.57 53.97 -5.24
N ARG A 9 1.26 53.64 -5.22
CA ARG A 9 0.74 52.43 -4.67
C ARG A 9 1.18 51.30 -5.60
N PHE A 10 2.20 50.56 -5.20
CA PHE A 10 2.65 49.37 -5.86
C PHE A 10 1.52 48.30 -5.73
N THR A 11 0.75 48.10 -6.79
CA THR A 11 -0.28 47.07 -6.86
C THR A 11 0.32 45.82 -7.56
N GLY A 12 1.24 45.13 -6.88
CA GLY A 12 1.85 43.92 -7.37
C GLY A 12 1.51 42.71 -6.48
N GLU A 13 1.34 41.55 -7.07
CA GLU A 13 1.15 40.31 -6.33
C GLU A 13 2.51 39.72 -5.88
N ARG A 14 2.66 39.47 -4.58
CA ARG A 14 3.86 38.86 -4.00
C ARG A 14 3.68 37.36 -3.86
N ARG A 15 4.52 36.60 -4.58
CA ARG A 15 4.48 35.13 -4.57
C ARG A 15 5.85 34.49 -4.37
N GLN A 16 5.91 33.33 -3.77
CA GLN A 16 7.07 32.48 -3.81
C GLN A 16 7.03 31.65 -5.11
N VAL A 17 8.05 31.77 -5.94
CA VAL A 17 8.17 31.06 -7.20
C VAL A 17 9.56 30.49 -7.38
N THR A 18 9.71 29.55 -8.28
CA THR A 18 11.02 29.04 -8.71
C THR A 18 11.30 29.53 -10.13
N ALA A 19 12.38 30.27 -10.26
CA ALA A 19 12.88 30.77 -11.55
C ALA A 19 13.88 29.77 -12.13
N LEU A 20 13.74 29.46 -13.42
CA LEU A 20 14.66 28.66 -14.22
C LEU A 20 15.15 29.49 -15.39
N PHE A 21 16.45 29.62 -15.51
CA PHE A 21 17.12 30.23 -16.69
C PHE A 21 17.92 29.16 -17.40
N TYR A 22 17.80 29.10 -18.72
CA TYR A 22 18.65 28.26 -19.57
C TYR A 22 19.24 29.06 -20.72
N ASP A 23 20.40 28.62 -21.21
CA ASP A 23 21.15 29.30 -22.29
C ASP A 23 22.00 28.28 -23.08
N ILE A 24 22.24 28.56 -24.36
CA ILE A 24 23.05 27.73 -25.24
C ILE A 24 24.53 28.14 -25.15
N VAL A 25 25.37 27.19 -24.84
CA VAL A 25 26.82 27.40 -24.74
C VAL A 25 27.43 27.64 -26.10
N GLY A 26 28.11 28.82 -26.29
CA GLY A 26 28.83 29.15 -27.49
C GLY A 26 27.93 29.42 -28.69
N SER A 27 26.73 29.90 -28.48
CA SER A 27 25.75 30.25 -29.52
C SER A 27 26.28 31.21 -30.57
N THR A 28 27.04 32.21 -30.16
CA THR A 28 27.68 33.17 -31.06
C THR A 28 28.70 32.49 -32.02
N GLU A 29 29.49 31.56 -31.50
CA GLU A 29 30.45 30.80 -32.29
C GLU A 29 29.75 29.84 -33.26
N LEU A 30 28.65 29.20 -32.79
CA LEU A 30 27.81 28.35 -33.62
C LEU A 30 27.11 29.14 -34.75
N LEU A 31 26.67 30.37 -34.49
CA LEU A 31 26.09 31.27 -35.47
C LEU A 31 27.10 31.63 -36.55
N LEU A 32 28.33 31.96 -36.14
CA LEU A 32 29.40 32.33 -37.09
C LEU A 32 29.88 31.16 -37.97
N ARG A 33 29.67 29.90 -37.51
CA ARG A 33 30.06 28.68 -38.24
C ARG A 33 28.91 28.02 -39.01
N SER A 34 27.68 28.53 -38.88
CA SER A 34 26.47 27.95 -39.49
C SER A 34 25.77 28.98 -40.37
N GLU A 35 24.99 28.51 -41.37
CA GLU A 35 24.06 29.36 -42.08
C GLU A 35 23.02 29.96 -41.11
N PRO A 36 22.78 31.29 -41.09
CA PRO A 36 21.89 31.94 -40.14
C PRO A 36 20.46 31.29 -40.05
N GLU A 37 19.92 30.87 -41.19
CA GLU A 37 18.58 30.24 -41.28
C GLU A 37 18.57 28.84 -40.68
N LYS A 38 19.67 28.10 -40.80
CA LYS A 38 19.80 26.78 -40.15
C LYS A 38 19.94 26.89 -38.65
N PHE A 39 20.77 27.87 -38.22
CA PHE A 39 20.93 28.16 -36.80
C PHE A 39 19.59 28.60 -36.19
N PHE A 40 18.86 29.53 -36.81
CA PHE A 40 17.57 29.99 -36.34
C PHE A 40 16.55 28.86 -36.22
N ARG A 41 16.46 27.97 -37.23
CA ARG A 41 15.57 26.80 -37.18
C ARG A 41 15.92 25.86 -36.03
N SER A 42 17.20 25.61 -35.80
CA SER A 42 17.66 24.72 -34.74
C SER A 42 17.38 25.28 -33.33
N VAL A 43 17.62 26.61 -33.15
CA VAL A 43 17.29 27.30 -31.87
C VAL A 43 15.79 27.36 -31.66
N SER A 44 14.99 27.61 -32.69
CA SER A 44 13.52 27.60 -32.62
C SER A 44 12.99 26.21 -32.22
N ALA A 45 13.56 25.15 -32.76
CA ALA A 45 13.20 23.77 -32.39
C ALA A 45 13.55 23.45 -30.93
N LEU A 46 14.70 23.93 -30.42
CA LEU A 46 15.07 23.81 -29.04
C LEU A 46 14.09 24.56 -28.14
N HIS A 47 13.74 25.81 -28.46
CA HIS A 47 12.76 26.59 -27.70
C HIS A 47 11.38 25.92 -27.67
N GLN A 48 10.93 25.31 -28.77
CA GLN A 48 9.69 24.55 -28.81
C GLN A 48 9.74 23.32 -27.89
N SER A 49 10.85 22.60 -27.92
CA SER A 49 11.05 21.44 -27.01
C SER A 49 11.12 21.88 -25.55
N ALA A 50 11.84 22.96 -25.25
CA ALA A 50 11.93 23.54 -23.93
C ALA A 50 10.56 23.98 -23.40
N GLU A 51 9.78 24.68 -24.23
CA GLU A 51 8.41 25.11 -23.85
C GLU A 51 7.50 23.92 -23.57
N THR A 52 7.62 22.83 -24.35
CA THR A 52 6.85 21.60 -24.15
C THR A 52 7.20 20.95 -22.80
N ILE A 53 8.49 20.84 -22.45
CA ILE A 53 8.93 20.28 -21.17
C ILE A 53 8.49 21.17 -20.02
N ILE A 54 8.69 22.48 -20.11
CA ILE A 54 8.32 23.41 -19.05
C ILE A 54 6.82 23.34 -18.76
N LYS A 55 5.98 23.34 -19.81
CA LYS A 55 4.52 23.17 -19.66
C LYS A 55 4.14 21.81 -19.10
N LYS A 56 4.79 20.74 -19.52
CA LYS A 56 4.59 19.38 -18.99
C LYS A 56 4.80 19.33 -17.47
N HIS A 57 5.73 20.10 -16.94
CA HIS A 57 6.03 20.21 -15.53
C HIS A 57 5.30 21.38 -14.82
N GLY A 58 4.26 21.96 -15.43
CA GLY A 58 3.46 23.03 -14.84
C GLY A 58 4.18 24.38 -14.76
N GLY A 59 5.24 24.57 -15.54
CA GLY A 59 5.98 25.83 -15.61
C GLY A 59 5.43 26.76 -16.70
N PHE A 60 5.75 28.04 -16.57
CA PHE A 60 5.40 29.11 -17.49
C PHE A 60 6.66 29.70 -18.12
N LEU A 61 6.76 29.69 -19.47
CA LEU A 61 7.80 30.36 -20.20
C LEU A 61 7.46 31.86 -20.27
N HIS A 62 8.15 32.66 -19.47
CA HIS A 62 7.91 34.11 -19.39
C HIS A 62 8.52 34.84 -20.61
N GLN A 63 9.79 34.59 -20.89
CA GLN A 63 10.48 35.34 -21.96
C GLN A 63 11.53 34.45 -22.65
N ARG A 64 11.63 34.57 -23.98
CA ARG A 64 12.75 34.03 -24.76
C ARG A 64 13.83 35.09 -24.83
N LEU A 65 15.05 34.78 -24.46
CA LEU A 65 16.21 35.69 -24.36
C LEU A 65 17.25 35.30 -25.41
N GLY A 66 16.91 35.55 -26.69
CA GLY A 66 17.80 35.21 -27.82
C GLY A 66 17.96 33.69 -27.96
N ASP A 67 19.09 33.13 -27.50
CA ASP A 67 19.46 31.71 -27.51
C ASP A 67 19.11 30.98 -26.21
N GLY A 68 18.54 31.69 -25.23
CA GLY A 68 18.10 31.20 -23.94
C GLY A 68 16.65 31.50 -23.59
N GLY A 69 16.23 31.21 -22.37
CA GLY A 69 14.90 31.50 -21.87
C GLY A 69 14.80 31.63 -20.36
N CYS A 70 13.78 32.38 -19.91
CA CYS A 70 13.40 32.59 -18.54
C CYS A 70 12.01 31.97 -18.27
N CYS A 71 11.93 31.09 -17.29
CA CYS A 71 10.73 30.35 -16.94
C CYS A 71 10.43 30.48 -15.46
N PHE A 72 9.14 30.42 -15.12
CA PHE A 72 8.68 30.39 -13.73
C PHE A 72 7.80 29.19 -13.45
N PHE A 73 7.96 28.64 -12.25
CA PHE A 73 7.12 27.60 -11.69
C PHE A 73 6.45 28.16 -10.42
N GLY A 74 5.15 27.92 -10.27
CA GLY A 74 4.33 28.56 -9.24
C GLY A 74 3.73 29.90 -9.69
N TYR A 75 3.75 30.18 -11.02
CA TYR A 75 3.10 31.30 -11.70
C TYR A 75 2.73 30.87 -13.14
N PRO A 76 1.56 31.24 -13.72
CA PRO A 76 0.49 32.06 -13.11
C PRO A 76 -0.27 31.31 -12.01
N ASP A 77 -0.31 29.98 -12.07
CA ASP A 77 -0.97 29.15 -11.08
C ASP A 77 -0.03 28.81 -9.93
N GLN A 78 -0.54 28.86 -8.70
CA GLN A 78 0.25 28.54 -7.52
C GLN A 78 0.44 27.02 -7.45
N SER A 79 1.69 26.56 -7.33
CA SER A 79 2.03 25.15 -7.20
C SER A 79 2.95 24.93 -6.00
N GLU A 80 2.60 23.98 -5.15
CA GLU A 80 3.45 23.57 -4.02
C GLU A 80 4.73 22.89 -4.49
N ASP A 81 4.68 22.23 -5.66
CA ASP A 81 5.78 21.48 -6.29
C ASP A 81 6.63 22.35 -7.23
N ALA A 82 6.47 23.68 -7.20
CA ALA A 82 7.15 24.59 -8.14
C ALA A 82 8.67 24.37 -8.16
N ALA A 83 9.30 24.17 -7.00
CA ALA A 83 10.73 23.93 -6.89
C ALA A 83 11.14 22.57 -7.47
N GLU A 84 10.39 21.52 -7.17
CA GLU A 84 10.65 20.16 -7.69
C GLU A 84 10.45 20.09 -9.20
N SER A 85 9.34 20.67 -9.67
CA SER A 85 8.99 20.75 -11.09
C SER A 85 10.06 21.49 -11.89
N ALA A 86 10.61 22.56 -11.34
CA ALA A 86 11.71 23.31 -11.96
C ALA A 86 13.00 22.48 -12.05
N VAL A 87 13.38 21.76 -10.99
CA VAL A 87 14.57 20.90 -11.00
C VAL A 87 14.37 19.73 -11.97
N GLN A 88 13.20 19.08 -11.96
CA GLN A 88 12.89 17.97 -12.89
C GLN A 88 12.90 18.43 -14.35
N ALA A 89 12.27 19.57 -14.64
CA ALA A 89 12.29 20.17 -15.98
C ALA A 89 13.72 20.51 -16.43
N SER A 90 14.57 21.00 -15.52
CA SER A 90 15.96 21.31 -15.83
C SER A 90 16.79 20.08 -16.21
N LEU A 91 16.59 18.95 -15.53
CA LEU A 91 17.25 17.67 -15.83
C LEU A 91 16.76 17.07 -17.17
N GLU A 92 15.45 17.12 -17.43
CA GLU A 92 14.86 16.66 -18.70
C GLU A 92 15.33 17.53 -19.87
N LEU A 93 15.48 18.84 -19.69
CA LEU A 93 16.03 19.75 -20.70
C LEU A 93 17.47 19.39 -21.11
N LEU A 94 18.33 19.03 -20.15
CA LEU A 94 19.68 18.54 -20.43
C LEU A 94 19.65 17.23 -21.22
N GLY A 95 18.76 16.32 -20.88
CA GLY A 95 18.60 15.03 -21.57
C GLY A 95 18.24 15.17 -23.04
N ILE A 96 17.34 16.11 -23.38
CA ILE A 96 16.95 16.35 -24.78
C ILE A 96 18.06 17.09 -25.57
N ALA A 97 18.75 18.04 -24.94
CA ALA A 97 19.87 18.71 -25.57
C ALA A 97 21.02 17.74 -25.94
N ALA A 98 21.21 16.69 -25.12
CA ALA A 98 22.18 15.63 -25.38
C ALA A 98 21.71 14.58 -26.41
N SER A 99 20.39 14.39 -26.57
CA SER A 99 19.76 13.33 -27.37
C SER A 99 19.24 13.80 -28.70
N THR A 100 20.11 14.06 -29.67
CA THR A 100 19.79 14.61 -31.00
C THR A 100 19.34 13.55 -32.00
N LYS A 101 18.24 12.85 -31.79
CA LYS A 101 17.62 12.01 -32.84
C LYS A 101 16.77 12.81 -33.86
N LYS A 102 16.34 14.05 -33.56
CA LYS A 102 15.47 14.89 -34.41
C LYS A 102 16.12 16.12 -35.02
N THR A 103 17.24 16.60 -34.49
CA THR A 103 17.96 17.76 -35.04
C THR A 103 19.44 17.42 -35.23
N ARG A 104 19.99 17.71 -36.39
CA ARG A 104 21.40 17.40 -36.73
C ARG A 104 22.46 18.22 -35.94
N THR A 105 22.04 19.00 -34.95
CA THR A 105 22.92 19.85 -34.12
C THR A 105 22.70 19.60 -32.64
N ALA A 106 23.70 19.05 -31.96
CA ALA A 106 23.69 18.88 -30.50
C ALA A 106 24.00 20.24 -29.84
N PHE A 107 23.09 20.74 -29.01
CA PHE A 107 23.34 21.92 -28.19
C PHE A 107 23.83 21.52 -26.79
N ARG A 108 24.71 22.35 -26.25
CA ARG A 108 25.10 22.27 -24.83
C ARG A 108 24.40 23.39 -24.08
N LEU A 109 23.69 23.06 -22.99
CA LEU A 109 22.95 24.02 -22.20
C LEU A 109 23.65 24.32 -20.88
N ARG A 110 23.43 25.53 -20.36
CA ARG A 110 23.67 25.93 -18.98
C ARG A 110 22.35 26.29 -18.35
N ILE A 111 22.08 25.77 -17.17
CA ILE A 111 20.80 25.99 -16.51
C ILE A 111 21.04 26.43 -15.08
N GLY A 112 20.29 27.46 -14.64
CA GLY A 112 20.29 27.94 -13.26
C GLY A 112 18.89 27.94 -12.69
N VAL A 113 18.72 27.44 -11.46
CA VAL A 113 17.43 27.32 -10.77
C VAL A 113 17.52 27.95 -9.39
N ALA A 114 16.60 28.87 -9.07
CA ALA A 114 16.53 29.49 -7.73
C ALA A 114 15.07 29.75 -7.31
N THR A 115 14.77 29.49 -6.04
CA THR A 115 13.46 29.72 -5.43
C THR A 115 13.50 30.91 -4.49
N GLY A 116 12.47 31.76 -4.54
CA GLY A 116 12.36 32.90 -3.63
C GLY A 116 11.12 33.73 -3.89
N LEU A 117 10.95 34.77 -3.09
CA LEU A 117 9.84 35.71 -3.21
C LEU A 117 10.05 36.65 -4.41
N VAL A 118 8.99 36.81 -5.21
CA VAL A 118 8.94 37.63 -6.41
C VAL A 118 7.65 38.45 -6.39
N VAL A 119 7.72 39.68 -6.85
CA VAL A 119 6.58 40.58 -7.04
C VAL A 119 6.32 40.71 -8.54
N PHE A 120 5.12 40.37 -8.96
CA PHE A 120 4.63 40.51 -10.33
C PHE A 120 3.81 41.82 -10.42
N SER A 121 4.02 42.60 -11.46
CA SER A 121 3.18 43.75 -11.74
C SER A 121 1.77 43.28 -12.14
N THR A 122 0.75 44.12 -11.92
CA THR A 122 -0.64 43.78 -12.29
C THR A 122 -0.86 43.58 -13.79
N GLN A 123 0.07 44.02 -14.64
CA GLN A 123 0.04 43.79 -16.10
C GLN A 123 0.88 42.57 -16.51
N GLY A 124 1.60 41.93 -15.56
CA GLY A 124 2.37 40.71 -15.82
C GLY A 124 3.71 40.88 -16.51
N ASP A 125 4.05 42.12 -16.90
CA ASP A 125 5.23 42.41 -17.74
C ASP A 125 6.51 42.69 -16.90
N GLU A 126 6.38 43.15 -15.67
CA GLU A 126 7.53 43.43 -14.80
C GLU A 126 7.56 42.47 -13.60
N ILE A 127 8.74 41.88 -13.41
CA ILE A 127 9.02 40.90 -12.35
C ILE A 127 10.21 41.40 -11.54
N VAL A 128 10.00 41.60 -10.24
CA VAL A 128 11.03 42.05 -9.30
C VAL A 128 11.19 41.04 -8.16
N GLY A 129 12.42 40.54 -7.99
CA GLY A 129 12.72 39.59 -6.90
C GLY A 129 14.14 39.06 -6.99
N THR A 130 14.60 38.46 -5.90
CA THR A 130 15.95 37.88 -5.80
C THR A 130 16.10 36.55 -6.57
N ALA A 131 15.04 35.76 -6.67
CA ALA A 131 15.09 34.44 -7.29
C ALA A 131 15.42 34.50 -8.81
N PRO A 132 14.80 35.35 -9.66
CA PRO A 132 15.19 35.46 -11.07
C PRO A 132 16.64 35.93 -11.24
N VAL A 133 17.08 36.89 -10.44
CA VAL A 133 18.46 37.38 -10.49
C VAL A 133 19.45 36.28 -10.13
N LEU A 134 19.15 35.55 -9.07
CA LEU A 134 20.01 34.45 -8.62
C LEU A 134 20.05 33.32 -9.65
N ALA A 135 18.91 32.90 -10.20
CA ALA A 135 18.83 31.86 -11.23
C ALA A 135 19.66 32.24 -12.48
N ALA A 136 19.56 33.49 -12.94
CA ALA A 136 20.37 33.98 -14.05
C ALA A 136 21.90 33.98 -13.75
N ARG A 137 22.29 34.25 -12.47
CA ARG A 137 23.73 34.19 -12.09
C ARG A 137 24.20 32.73 -11.98
N LEU A 138 23.36 31.83 -11.48
CA LEU A 138 23.66 30.40 -11.43
C LEU A 138 23.82 29.82 -12.83
N GLN A 139 22.99 30.23 -13.78
CA GLN A 139 23.07 29.81 -15.18
C GLN A 139 24.41 30.26 -15.81
N ALA A 140 24.87 31.49 -15.53
CA ALA A 140 26.14 31.99 -16.04
C ALA A 140 27.35 31.25 -15.45
N GLU A 141 27.28 30.79 -14.21
CA GLU A 141 28.30 30.00 -13.50
C GLU A 141 28.28 28.50 -13.80
N ALA A 142 27.23 28.02 -14.45
CA ALA A 142 27.07 26.61 -14.76
C ALA A 142 28.06 26.12 -15.84
N GLU A 143 28.60 24.92 -15.65
CA GLU A 143 29.41 24.25 -16.69
C GLU A 143 28.53 23.85 -17.90
N PRO A 144 29.12 23.69 -19.09
CA PRO A 144 28.37 23.15 -20.22
C PRO A 144 27.69 21.82 -19.90
N ASN A 145 26.41 21.69 -20.27
CA ASN A 145 25.54 20.54 -19.95
C ASN A 145 25.38 20.30 -18.43
N SER A 146 25.23 21.38 -17.66
CA SER A 146 24.98 21.25 -16.24
C SER A 146 23.87 22.18 -15.73
N VAL A 147 23.29 21.78 -14.60
CA VAL A 147 22.33 22.58 -13.82
C VAL A 147 23.01 23.01 -12.52
N LEU A 148 22.86 24.28 -12.17
CA LEU A 148 23.19 24.78 -10.84
C LEU A 148 21.92 25.25 -10.13
N VAL A 149 21.82 24.90 -8.86
CA VAL A 149 20.64 25.15 -8.03
C VAL A 149 21.06 25.94 -6.79
N ALA A 150 20.25 26.94 -6.41
CA ALA A 150 20.43 27.73 -5.20
C ALA A 150 20.09 26.91 -3.94
N ASP A 151 20.72 27.26 -2.81
CA ASP A 151 20.48 26.62 -1.53
C ASP A 151 18.98 26.65 -1.11
N SER A 152 18.28 27.76 -1.38
CA SER A 152 16.84 27.88 -1.12
C SER A 152 16.00 26.85 -1.87
N THR A 153 16.38 26.49 -3.10
CA THR A 153 15.71 25.43 -3.86
C THR A 153 16.12 24.05 -3.35
N VAL A 154 17.40 23.86 -3.02
CA VAL A 154 17.90 22.61 -2.45
C VAL A 154 17.16 22.25 -1.16
N GLN A 155 16.94 23.21 -0.26
CA GLN A 155 16.21 22.99 0.99
C GLN A 155 14.79 22.47 0.75
N LEU A 156 14.12 22.92 -0.30
CA LEU A 156 12.77 22.51 -0.67
C LEU A 156 12.70 21.14 -1.39
N THR A 157 13.82 20.70 -2.00
CA THR A 157 13.81 19.59 -2.94
C THR A 157 14.77 18.44 -2.59
N ARG A 158 15.47 18.51 -1.46
CA ARG A 158 16.39 17.47 -0.96
C ARG A 158 15.75 16.09 -0.80
N HIS A 159 14.46 16.05 -0.56
CA HIS A 159 13.73 14.80 -0.40
C HIS A 159 13.57 14.03 -1.72
N LYS A 160 13.69 14.72 -2.87
CA LYS A 160 13.46 14.14 -4.20
C LYS A 160 14.73 14.01 -5.05
N PHE A 161 15.70 14.88 -4.82
CA PHE A 161 16.95 14.91 -5.58
C PHE A 161 18.13 14.83 -4.64
N ASP A 162 19.21 14.18 -5.09
CA ASP A 162 20.51 14.25 -4.44
C ASP A 162 21.27 15.45 -4.95
N TYR A 163 22.07 16.09 -4.09
CA TYR A 163 22.77 17.31 -4.42
C TYR A 163 24.25 17.20 -4.06
N THR A 164 25.11 17.57 -4.99
CA THR A 164 26.54 17.70 -4.76
C THR A 164 26.88 19.18 -4.69
N LEU A 165 27.52 19.61 -3.60
CA LEU A 165 28.05 20.98 -3.48
C LEU A 165 29.22 21.12 -4.45
N VAL A 166 29.07 22.00 -5.48
CA VAL A 166 30.11 22.27 -6.46
C VAL A 166 31.14 23.22 -5.85
N ARG A 167 30.70 24.38 -5.36
CA ARG A 167 31.53 25.38 -4.69
C ARG A 167 30.66 26.45 -4.04
N LYS A 168 31.30 27.33 -3.23
CA LYS A 168 30.73 28.61 -2.82
C LYS A 168 31.36 29.71 -3.67
N ALA A 169 30.53 30.56 -4.28
CA ALA A 169 31.00 31.64 -5.16
C ALA A 169 30.41 32.98 -4.76
N LYS A 170 31.20 34.05 -4.91
CA LYS A 170 30.71 35.42 -4.73
C LYS A 170 30.07 35.87 -6.03
N LEU A 171 28.75 35.93 -6.05
CA LEU A 171 27.96 36.32 -7.22
C LEU A 171 27.75 37.83 -7.23
N LYS A 172 27.75 38.44 -8.42
CA LYS A 172 27.56 39.89 -8.58
C LYS A 172 26.17 40.31 -8.07
N GLY A 173 26.15 41.18 -7.05
CA GLY A 173 24.90 41.66 -6.41
C GLY A 173 24.52 40.91 -5.14
N PHE A 174 25.32 39.95 -4.69
CA PHE A 174 25.13 39.24 -3.44
C PHE A 174 26.33 39.51 -2.52
N GLU A 175 26.08 39.94 -1.28
CA GLU A 175 27.12 40.30 -0.32
C GLU A 175 27.86 39.06 0.20
N GLU A 176 27.13 37.97 0.46
CA GLU A 176 27.67 36.71 0.95
C GLU A 176 27.94 35.70 -0.17
N PRO A 177 28.92 34.79 -0.02
CA PRO A 177 29.16 33.72 -0.98
C PRO A 177 27.96 32.76 -1.04
N VAL A 178 27.42 32.54 -2.22
CA VAL A 178 26.30 31.65 -2.49
C VAL A 178 26.82 30.22 -2.72
N ALA A 179 26.20 29.24 -2.09
CA ALA A 179 26.47 27.83 -2.33
C ALA A 179 25.82 27.39 -3.65
N LEU A 180 26.61 26.76 -4.53
CA LEU A 180 26.20 26.28 -5.83
C LEU A 180 26.08 24.76 -5.80
N TRP A 181 24.88 24.25 -6.05
CA TRP A 181 24.59 22.83 -5.95
C TRP A 181 24.27 22.24 -7.32
N ARG A 182 24.73 21.00 -7.56
CA ARG A 182 24.37 20.22 -8.75
C ARG A 182 23.37 19.16 -8.37
N PRO A 183 22.15 19.14 -9.00
CA PRO A 183 21.15 18.13 -8.78
C PRO A 183 21.50 16.84 -9.52
N GLN A 184 21.15 15.70 -8.92
CA GLN A 184 21.16 14.38 -9.55
C GLN A 184 19.81 13.74 -9.32
N GLU A 185 19.28 13.01 -10.31
CA GLU A 185 18.09 12.20 -10.09
C GLU A 185 18.40 11.17 -9.03
N ARG A 186 17.58 11.17 -7.98
CA ARG A 186 17.67 10.16 -6.95
C ARG A 186 17.17 8.84 -7.54
N ASP A 187 17.99 7.79 -7.46
CA ASP A 187 17.56 6.47 -7.90
C ASP A 187 16.33 6.06 -7.07
N ARG A 188 15.17 5.88 -7.73
CA ARG A 188 13.90 5.56 -7.06
C ARG A 188 13.95 4.24 -6.29
N SER A 189 14.92 3.36 -6.60
CA SER A 189 15.18 2.13 -5.85
C SER A 189 15.72 2.40 -4.45
N THR A 190 16.39 3.55 -4.22
CA THR A 190 16.97 3.94 -2.92
C THR A 190 16.07 4.85 -2.09
N SER A 191 14.91 5.30 -2.61
CA SER A 191 14.02 6.21 -1.88
C SER A 191 13.39 5.60 -0.61
N ALA A 192 13.28 4.27 -0.53
CA ALA A 192 12.85 3.58 0.69
C ALA A 192 13.87 3.71 1.84
N LEU A 193 15.15 4.00 1.51
CA LEU A 193 16.22 4.18 2.52
C LEU A 193 16.29 5.60 3.08
N SER A 194 15.56 6.57 2.53
CA SER A 194 15.62 7.95 3.02
C SER A 194 15.13 8.08 4.46
N SER A 195 14.19 7.26 4.88
CA SER A 195 13.75 7.16 6.28
C SER A 195 14.83 6.64 7.23
N PHE A 196 15.84 5.91 6.70
CA PHE A 196 16.99 5.46 7.48
C PHE A 196 18.18 6.44 7.45
N ASN A 197 18.24 7.35 6.46
CA ASN A 197 19.37 8.26 6.28
C ASN A 197 19.38 9.49 7.23
N GLU A 198 18.28 9.76 7.92
CA GLU A 198 18.18 10.91 8.83
C GLU A 198 18.81 10.69 10.21
N TRP A 199 19.43 9.54 10.47
CA TRP A 199 20.10 9.29 11.73
C TRP A 199 21.55 9.72 11.66
N ASP A 200 21.82 10.97 11.99
CA ASP A 200 23.17 11.59 11.95
C ASP A 200 24.21 10.96 12.90
N ARG A 201 23.79 10.03 13.76
CA ARG A 201 24.65 9.45 14.78
C ARG A 201 24.91 7.98 14.53
N PRO A 202 26.19 7.51 14.66
CA PRO A 202 26.49 6.09 14.51
C PRO A 202 25.84 5.25 15.62
N ILE A 203 25.42 4.03 15.27
CA ILE A 203 24.91 3.07 16.25
C ILE A 203 26.04 2.61 17.19
N ARG A 204 25.73 2.35 18.45
CA ARG A 204 26.69 1.90 19.47
C ARG A 204 26.17 0.62 20.14
N GLY A 205 27.09 -0.29 20.46
CA GLY A 205 26.81 -1.50 21.24
C GLY A 205 25.95 -2.54 20.49
N ARG A 206 26.05 -2.56 19.14
CA ARG A 206 25.35 -3.53 18.26
C ARG A 206 26.31 -4.13 17.24
N GLU A 207 27.59 -4.18 17.56
CA GLU A 207 28.64 -4.63 16.65
C GLU A 207 28.47 -6.11 16.27
N ARG A 208 28.00 -6.95 17.22
CA ARG A 208 27.75 -8.38 16.99
C ARG A 208 26.60 -8.61 16.04
N GLU A 209 25.51 -7.91 16.24
CA GLU A 209 24.30 -8.00 15.40
C GLU A 209 24.58 -7.45 13.99
N LEU A 210 25.31 -6.34 13.86
CA LEU A 210 25.76 -5.81 12.58
C LEU A 210 26.69 -6.79 11.86
N ALA A 211 27.62 -7.42 12.58
CA ALA A 211 28.50 -8.43 11.99
C ALA A 211 27.71 -9.65 11.49
N ALA A 212 26.68 -10.10 12.22
CA ALA A 212 25.82 -11.21 11.80
C ALA A 212 25.05 -10.85 10.53
N LEU A 213 24.45 -9.64 10.45
CA LEU A 213 23.78 -9.16 9.25
C LEU A 213 24.75 -9.04 8.05
N SER A 214 25.96 -8.50 8.30
CA SER A 214 27.00 -8.37 7.27
C SER A 214 27.48 -9.71 6.75
N SER A 215 27.65 -10.71 7.62
CA SER A 215 28.00 -12.08 7.23
C SER A 215 26.91 -12.71 6.36
N ALA A 216 25.64 -12.56 6.75
CA ALA A 216 24.53 -13.06 5.98
C ALA A 216 24.40 -12.36 4.60
N TRP A 217 24.66 -11.05 4.55
CA TRP A 217 24.70 -10.30 3.30
C TRP A 217 25.79 -10.79 2.36
N ASN A 218 26.99 -11.02 2.86
CA ASN A 218 28.08 -11.54 2.06
C ASN A 218 27.73 -12.92 1.50
N SER A 219 27.13 -13.80 2.30
CA SER A 219 26.63 -15.09 1.84
C SER A 219 25.54 -14.94 0.77
N ALA A 220 24.65 -13.97 0.92
CA ALA A 220 23.61 -13.68 -0.08
C ALA A 220 24.23 -13.20 -1.41
N ARG A 221 25.25 -12.33 -1.37
CA ARG A 221 25.99 -11.91 -2.58
C ARG A 221 26.62 -13.07 -3.33
N ASP A 222 27.03 -14.10 -2.60
CA ASP A 222 27.60 -15.33 -3.17
C ASP A 222 26.51 -16.32 -3.65
N GLY A 223 25.24 -15.89 -3.72
CA GLY A 223 24.10 -16.71 -4.16
C GLY A 223 23.58 -17.69 -3.11
N LYS A 224 23.99 -17.54 -1.85
CA LYS A 224 23.53 -18.32 -0.69
C LYS A 224 22.81 -17.41 0.28
N GLY A 225 21.70 -16.84 -0.19
CA GLY A 225 20.89 -15.96 0.63
C GLY A 225 20.21 -16.68 1.78
N THR A 226 19.66 -15.91 2.70
CA THR A 226 19.00 -16.41 3.91
C THR A 226 17.93 -15.43 4.39
N SER A 227 17.15 -15.88 5.37
CA SER A 227 16.19 -15.04 6.10
C SER A 227 16.65 -14.84 7.55
N ILE A 228 16.54 -13.61 8.05
CA ILE A 228 16.89 -13.24 9.43
C ILE A 228 15.69 -12.55 10.07
N THR A 229 15.36 -12.99 11.29
CA THR A 229 14.36 -12.33 12.14
C THR A 229 15.05 -11.60 13.28
N VAL A 230 14.89 -10.27 13.33
CA VAL A 230 15.36 -9.43 14.44
C VAL A 230 14.22 -9.27 15.44
N VAL A 231 14.36 -9.86 16.60
CA VAL A 231 13.34 -9.86 17.67
C VAL A 231 13.76 -8.93 18.80
N GLY A 232 12.80 -8.21 19.37
CA GLY A 232 13.04 -7.37 20.56
C GLY A 232 11.89 -6.40 20.82
N GLU A 233 11.89 -5.81 21.99
CA GLU A 233 10.85 -4.88 22.46
C GLU A 233 10.75 -3.60 21.62
N ALA A 234 9.64 -2.87 21.80
CA ALA A 234 9.48 -1.55 21.18
C ALA A 234 10.53 -0.57 21.75
N GLY A 235 11.19 0.18 20.87
CA GLY A 235 12.23 1.14 21.29
C GLY A 235 13.63 0.55 21.51
N ILE A 236 13.82 -0.77 21.38
CA ILE A 236 15.13 -1.45 21.54
C ILE A 236 16.13 -1.18 20.42
N GLY A 237 15.68 -0.56 19.31
CA GLY A 237 16.55 -0.16 18.20
C GLY A 237 16.55 -1.09 16.98
N LYS A 238 15.53 -1.91 16.76
CA LYS A 238 15.41 -2.81 15.59
C LYS A 238 15.55 -2.07 14.26
N SER A 239 14.72 -1.07 14.03
CA SER A 239 14.75 -0.27 12.78
C SER A 239 16.07 0.50 12.62
N ARG A 240 16.67 0.95 13.73
CA ARG A 240 17.98 1.61 13.71
C ARG A 240 19.12 0.67 13.32
N LEU A 241 19.09 -0.57 13.83
CA LEU A 241 20.06 -1.60 13.45
C LEU A 241 20.00 -1.88 11.95
N ILE A 242 18.79 -2.06 11.41
CA ILE A 242 18.59 -2.32 9.99
C ILE A 242 18.98 -1.09 9.14
N GLY A 243 18.62 0.11 9.58
CA GLY A 243 19.03 1.35 8.88
C GLY A 243 20.54 1.54 8.83
N GLU A 244 21.25 1.26 9.93
CA GLU A 244 22.72 1.31 9.95
C GLU A 244 23.34 0.24 9.06
N PHE A 245 22.79 -0.98 9.10
CA PHE A 245 23.22 -2.05 8.20
C PHE A 245 22.99 -1.67 6.73
N ALA A 246 21.80 -1.21 6.35
CA ALA A 246 21.50 -0.77 4.98
C ALA A 246 22.42 0.38 4.53
N ARG A 247 22.73 1.34 5.43
CA ARG A 247 23.69 2.42 5.16
C ARG A 247 25.08 1.87 4.88
N SER A 248 25.53 0.87 5.61
CA SER A 248 26.83 0.24 5.41
C SER A 248 26.98 -0.38 4.01
N LEU A 249 25.86 -0.70 3.34
CA LEU A 249 25.85 -1.27 2.00
C LEU A 249 25.95 -0.22 0.88
N SER A 250 25.82 1.06 1.17
CA SER A 250 25.76 2.17 0.19
C SER A 250 26.92 2.22 -0.80
N GLN A 251 28.06 1.62 -0.49
CA GLN A 251 29.24 1.55 -1.37
C GLN A 251 29.19 0.38 -2.36
N THR A 252 28.18 -0.49 -2.28
CA THR A 252 28.02 -1.66 -3.13
C THR A 252 26.78 -1.50 -4.02
N SER A 253 26.86 -2.00 -5.26
CA SER A 253 25.67 -2.06 -6.12
C SER A 253 24.71 -3.11 -5.57
N HIS A 254 23.56 -2.68 -5.09
CA HIS A 254 22.51 -3.55 -4.53
C HIS A 254 21.16 -2.85 -4.61
N GLU A 255 20.08 -3.61 -4.47
CA GLU A 255 18.73 -3.09 -4.30
C GLU A 255 18.28 -3.29 -2.84
N THR A 256 17.61 -2.30 -2.27
CA THR A 256 16.96 -2.43 -0.97
C THR A 256 15.49 -2.07 -1.08
N LEU A 257 14.61 -2.97 -0.64
CA LEU A 257 13.16 -2.75 -0.57
C LEU A 257 12.70 -2.82 0.88
N LEU A 258 11.95 -1.80 1.30
CA LEU A 258 11.38 -1.69 2.63
C LEU A 258 9.85 -1.85 2.60
N PHE A 259 9.36 -2.77 3.42
CA PHE A 259 7.94 -3.07 3.60
C PHE A 259 7.57 -2.88 5.06
N GLN A 260 6.55 -2.07 5.32
CA GLN A 260 6.14 -1.73 6.67
C GLN A 260 4.77 -2.32 6.99
N CYS A 261 4.68 -3.13 8.05
CA CYS A 261 3.43 -3.68 8.55
C CYS A 261 2.87 -2.77 9.64
N GLY A 262 1.55 -2.74 9.79
CA GLY A 262 0.90 -1.87 10.76
C GLY A 262 -0.36 -2.47 11.36
N ARG A 263 -0.56 -2.28 12.67
CA ARG A 263 -1.66 -2.84 13.46
C ARG A 263 -3.06 -2.63 12.87
N ARG A 264 -3.27 -1.51 12.16
CA ARG A 264 -4.57 -1.17 11.55
C ARG A 264 -4.77 -1.78 10.16
N LEU A 265 -3.77 -2.49 9.66
CA LEU A 265 -3.67 -3.00 8.29
C LEU A 265 -3.66 -4.53 8.23
N GLU A 266 -3.75 -5.21 9.37
CA GLU A 266 -3.78 -6.67 9.50
C GLU A 266 -4.90 -7.35 8.69
N SER A 267 -6.00 -6.65 8.47
CA SER A 267 -7.13 -7.14 7.67
C SER A 267 -7.03 -6.81 6.19
N GLN A 268 -5.94 -6.19 5.73
CA GLN A 268 -5.72 -5.87 4.31
C GLN A 268 -4.70 -6.82 3.70
N PRO A 269 -5.15 -7.73 2.82
CA PRO A 269 -4.27 -8.75 2.25
C PRO A 269 -3.13 -8.12 1.44
N LEU A 270 -1.88 -8.55 1.71
CA LEU A 270 -0.65 -8.09 1.05
C LEU A 270 -0.44 -6.56 1.09
N HIS A 271 -0.96 -5.87 2.12
CA HIS A 271 -0.91 -4.40 2.18
C HIS A 271 0.50 -3.82 1.93
N PRO A 272 1.61 -4.31 2.56
CA PRO A 272 2.93 -3.74 2.33
C PRO A 272 3.39 -3.86 0.86
N PHE A 273 3.08 -4.97 0.21
CA PHE A 273 3.36 -5.18 -1.20
C PHE A 273 2.48 -4.31 -2.10
N MET A 274 1.20 -4.17 -1.76
CA MET A 274 0.28 -3.31 -2.51
C MET A 274 0.72 -1.85 -2.45
N SER A 275 1.11 -1.35 -1.28
CA SER A 275 1.67 -0.01 -1.11
C SER A 275 2.97 0.19 -1.91
N PHE A 276 3.78 -0.86 -2.08
CA PHE A 276 4.94 -0.82 -2.97
C PHE A 276 4.52 -0.65 -4.43
N LEU A 277 3.52 -1.39 -4.93
CA LEU A 277 3.02 -1.23 -6.29
C LEU A 277 2.39 0.14 -6.53
N GLU A 278 1.61 0.65 -5.58
CA GLU A 278 1.00 2.00 -5.64
C GLU A 278 2.06 3.11 -5.80
N ARG A 279 3.23 2.93 -5.20
CA ARG A 279 4.35 3.87 -5.37
C ARG A 279 5.03 3.79 -6.76
N LEU A 280 4.92 2.65 -7.44
CA LEU A 280 5.49 2.49 -8.79
C LEU A 280 4.61 3.10 -9.87
N VAL A 281 3.29 3.04 -9.72
CA VAL A 281 2.35 3.59 -10.70
C VAL A 281 2.20 5.10 -10.54
N ALA A 282 1.94 5.80 -11.64
CA ALA A 282 1.73 7.26 -11.62
C ALA A 282 0.42 7.63 -10.91
N GLU A 283 -0.61 6.79 -11.10
CA GLU A 283 -1.94 6.95 -10.53
C GLU A 283 -2.42 5.64 -9.88
N PRO A 284 -2.86 5.67 -8.62
CA PRO A 284 -3.39 4.48 -7.93
C PRO A 284 -4.61 3.83 -8.62
N SER A 285 -5.35 4.59 -9.43
CA SER A 285 -6.45 4.12 -10.26
C SER A 285 -6.05 3.00 -11.23
N VAL A 286 -4.79 2.97 -11.69
CA VAL A 286 -4.23 1.93 -12.56
C VAL A 286 -4.45 0.52 -11.99
N LEU A 287 -4.19 0.34 -10.70
CA LEU A 287 -4.36 -0.96 -10.04
C LEU A 287 -5.84 -1.33 -9.89
N LYS A 288 -6.70 -0.36 -9.52
CA LYS A 288 -8.15 -0.57 -9.36
C LYS A 288 -8.84 -0.83 -10.70
N ASN A 289 -8.43 -0.13 -11.76
CA ASN A 289 -9.01 -0.27 -13.10
C ASN A 289 -8.50 -1.49 -13.86
N GLY A 290 -7.47 -2.18 -13.36
CA GLY A 290 -6.88 -3.35 -14.02
C GLY A 290 -6.17 -3.00 -15.32
N GLU A 291 -5.39 -1.89 -15.35
CA GLU A 291 -4.69 -1.40 -16.54
C GLU A 291 -3.33 -2.12 -16.71
N SER A 292 -3.34 -3.30 -17.33
CA SER A 292 -2.17 -4.18 -17.47
C SER A 292 -0.98 -3.47 -18.14
N ALA A 293 -1.20 -2.73 -19.22
CA ALA A 293 -0.16 -2.01 -19.94
C ALA A 293 0.52 -0.94 -19.08
N ALA A 294 -0.26 -0.21 -18.25
CA ALA A 294 0.27 0.85 -17.39
C ALA A 294 1.09 0.27 -16.22
N LEU A 295 0.62 -0.82 -15.59
CA LEU A 295 1.40 -1.50 -14.54
C LEU A 295 2.66 -2.14 -15.12
N MET A 296 2.58 -2.77 -16.29
CA MET A 296 3.74 -3.32 -16.99
C MET A 296 4.78 -2.24 -17.27
N GLN A 297 4.36 -1.10 -17.80
CA GLN A 297 5.26 0.03 -18.06
C GLN A 297 5.91 0.58 -16.79
N ALA A 298 5.15 0.67 -15.69
CA ALA A 298 5.67 1.11 -14.40
C ALA A 298 6.72 0.16 -13.85
N LEU A 299 6.49 -1.16 -13.94
CA LEU A 299 7.44 -2.19 -13.53
C LEU A 299 8.71 -2.15 -14.40
N GLN A 300 8.59 -2.06 -15.72
CA GLN A 300 9.72 -1.95 -16.63
C GLN A 300 10.52 -0.67 -16.38
N THR A 301 9.86 0.46 -16.14
CA THR A 301 10.53 1.73 -15.79
C THR A 301 11.30 1.60 -14.48
N ALA A 302 10.80 0.82 -13.54
CA ALA A 302 11.50 0.47 -12.31
C ALA A 302 12.58 -0.62 -12.52
N GLY A 303 12.83 -1.05 -13.77
CA GLY A 303 13.79 -2.09 -14.12
C GLY A 303 13.35 -3.50 -13.68
N ARG A 304 12.04 -3.74 -13.56
CA ARG A 304 11.46 -5.03 -13.22
C ARG A 304 10.82 -5.63 -14.46
N ASP A 305 11.51 -6.60 -15.05
CA ASP A 305 11.01 -7.32 -16.22
C ASP A 305 10.33 -8.60 -15.77
N VAL A 306 9.02 -8.66 -15.93
CA VAL A 306 8.17 -9.78 -15.55
C VAL A 306 7.20 -10.12 -16.67
N ASP A 307 6.73 -11.36 -16.71
CA ASP A 307 5.77 -11.82 -17.71
C ASP A 307 4.39 -11.13 -17.53
N ALA A 308 3.67 -10.97 -18.65
CA ALA A 308 2.31 -10.43 -18.63
C ALA A 308 1.36 -11.23 -17.73
N ALA A 309 1.52 -12.54 -17.65
CA ALA A 309 0.73 -13.40 -16.77
C ALA A 309 0.90 -13.08 -15.27
N VAL A 310 2.09 -12.64 -14.86
CA VAL A 310 2.38 -12.17 -13.49
C VAL A 310 1.61 -10.88 -13.21
N VAL A 311 1.66 -9.93 -14.15
CA VAL A 311 0.93 -8.65 -14.03
C VAL A 311 -0.58 -8.88 -14.00
N ASP A 312 -1.11 -9.72 -14.89
CA ASP A 312 -2.53 -10.04 -14.93
C ASP A 312 -3.02 -10.74 -13.65
N THR A 313 -2.17 -11.59 -13.06
CA THR A 313 -2.46 -12.23 -11.75
C THR A 313 -2.59 -11.19 -10.65
N ILE A 314 -1.68 -10.24 -10.56
CA ILE A 314 -1.73 -9.16 -9.57
C ILE A 314 -2.95 -8.25 -9.80
N LEU A 315 -3.23 -7.89 -11.05
CA LEU A 315 -4.39 -7.05 -11.37
C LEU A 315 -5.72 -7.77 -11.09
N SER A 316 -5.80 -9.08 -11.29
CA SER A 316 -6.98 -9.85 -10.91
C SER A 316 -7.23 -9.89 -9.40
N PHE A 317 -6.15 -9.71 -8.61
CA PHE A 317 -6.24 -9.59 -7.15
C PHE A 317 -6.58 -8.17 -6.69
N THR A 318 -6.20 -7.13 -7.43
CA THR A 318 -6.32 -5.72 -7.01
C THR A 318 -7.54 -5.00 -7.58
N SER A 319 -8.00 -5.40 -8.78
CA SER A 319 -9.06 -4.67 -9.47
C SER A 319 -10.43 -4.91 -8.83
N ASP A 320 -11.21 -3.82 -8.72
CA ASP A 320 -12.63 -3.89 -8.33
C ASP A 320 -13.52 -4.42 -9.48
N ARG A 321 -12.92 -4.75 -10.63
CA ARG A 321 -13.63 -5.33 -11.77
C ARG A 321 -13.99 -6.78 -11.47
N SER A 322 -15.26 -7.11 -11.68
CA SER A 322 -15.73 -8.49 -11.65
C SER A 322 -14.79 -9.39 -12.48
N PRO A 323 -14.44 -10.59 -12.00
CA PRO A 323 -13.53 -11.54 -12.69
C PRO A 323 -13.86 -11.82 -14.16
N ALA A 324 -15.04 -11.44 -14.61
CA ALA A 324 -15.55 -11.69 -15.97
C ALA A 324 -14.83 -10.94 -17.11
N THR A 325 -13.97 -9.95 -16.82
CA THR A 325 -13.32 -9.10 -17.84
C THR A 325 -11.82 -9.34 -18.03
N SER A 326 -11.19 -10.14 -17.20
CA SER A 326 -9.75 -10.48 -17.34
C SER A 326 -9.57 -11.69 -18.27
N ARG A 327 -8.94 -11.50 -19.43
CA ARG A 327 -8.83 -12.53 -20.49
C ARG A 327 -7.95 -13.73 -20.19
N ASN A 328 -7.03 -13.67 -19.22
CA ASN A 328 -5.95 -14.68 -19.09
C ASN A 328 -5.92 -15.52 -17.80
N ILE A 329 -6.52 -15.07 -16.69
CA ILE A 329 -6.65 -15.89 -15.47
C ILE A 329 -7.95 -15.45 -14.78
N ARG A 330 -8.99 -16.25 -14.93
CA ARG A 330 -10.22 -16.04 -14.16
C ARG A 330 -9.99 -16.56 -12.75
N ALA A 331 -10.11 -15.69 -11.73
CA ALA A 331 -10.07 -16.12 -10.33
C ALA A 331 -11.08 -17.24 -10.03
N SER A 332 -12.12 -17.35 -10.90
CA SER A 332 -13.12 -18.42 -10.88
C SER A 332 -12.61 -19.79 -11.33
N ASP A 333 -11.45 -19.85 -12.00
CA ASP A 333 -10.90 -21.09 -12.58
C ASP A 333 -9.98 -21.83 -11.61
N LEU A 334 -9.68 -21.23 -10.46
CA LEU A 334 -8.81 -21.78 -9.43
C LEU A 334 -9.57 -21.92 -8.11
N SER A 335 -9.22 -22.93 -7.32
CA SER A 335 -9.62 -22.95 -5.93
C SER A 335 -9.08 -21.70 -5.23
N GLY A 336 -9.77 -21.19 -4.21
CA GLY A 336 -9.32 -20.00 -3.47
C GLY A 336 -7.88 -20.15 -2.94
N ARG A 337 -7.46 -21.37 -2.57
CA ARG A 337 -6.07 -21.67 -2.17
C ARG A 337 -5.09 -21.57 -3.33
N ALA A 338 -5.46 -22.06 -4.49
CA ALA A 338 -4.59 -22.03 -5.68
C ALA A 338 -4.43 -20.59 -6.22
N PHE A 339 -5.50 -19.81 -6.22
CA PHE A 339 -5.45 -18.38 -6.56
C PHE A 339 -4.54 -17.61 -5.61
N ARG A 340 -4.71 -17.79 -4.30
CA ARG A 340 -3.85 -17.20 -3.26
C ARG A 340 -2.38 -17.57 -3.49
N ARG A 341 -2.06 -18.85 -3.75
CA ARG A 341 -0.70 -19.28 -4.05
C ARG A 341 -0.14 -18.58 -5.28
N LYS A 342 -0.89 -18.48 -6.38
CA LYS A 342 -0.45 -17.79 -7.60
C LYS A 342 -0.19 -16.30 -7.37
N VAL A 343 -1.03 -15.64 -6.57
CA VAL A 343 -0.81 -14.22 -6.20
C VAL A 343 0.50 -14.06 -5.41
N ILE A 344 0.78 -14.94 -4.45
CA ILE A 344 2.04 -14.93 -3.69
C ILE A 344 3.23 -15.23 -4.59
N GLU A 345 3.08 -16.16 -5.54
CA GLU A 345 4.09 -16.45 -6.57
C GLU A 345 4.38 -15.21 -7.42
N ALA A 346 3.36 -14.60 -7.98
CA ALA A 346 3.48 -13.39 -8.79
C ALA A 346 4.12 -12.23 -8.01
N ALA A 347 3.72 -12.02 -6.76
CA ALA A 347 4.34 -11.02 -5.89
C ALA A 347 5.82 -11.32 -5.62
N SER A 348 6.16 -12.60 -5.38
CA SER A 348 7.55 -13.03 -5.21
C SER A 348 8.37 -12.77 -6.48
N ASP A 349 7.84 -13.07 -7.66
CA ASP A 349 8.52 -12.90 -8.95
C ASP A 349 8.80 -11.41 -9.21
N ILE A 350 7.83 -10.52 -8.93
CA ILE A 350 8.03 -9.08 -9.02
C ILE A 350 9.14 -8.60 -8.08
N LEU A 351 9.21 -9.12 -6.86
CA LEU A 351 10.21 -8.69 -5.88
C LEU A 351 11.62 -9.26 -6.17
N THR A 352 11.70 -10.41 -6.82
CA THR A 352 12.97 -11.12 -7.02
C THR A 352 13.52 -11.04 -8.45
N CYS A 353 12.79 -10.48 -9.41
CA CYS A 353 13.20 -10.45 -10.83
C CYS A 353 14.57 -9.79 -11.07
N LYS A 354 14.96 -8.81 -10.25
CA LYS A 354 16.29 -8.18 -10.34
C LYS A 354 17.41 -8.96 -9.65
N ALA A 355 17.07 -9.88 -8.77
CA ALA A 355 18.05 -10.55 -7.91
C ALA A 355 19.06 -11.40 -8.68
N THR A 356 18.75 -11.83 -9.90
CA THR A 356 19.70 -12.56 -10.77
C THR A 356 20.89 -11.70 -11.21
N GLY A 357 20.75 -10.38 -11.24
CA GLY A 357 21.80 -9.43 -11.64
C GLY A 357 22.29 -8.49 -10.53
N VAL A 358 21.46 -8.26 -9.53
CA VAL A 358 21.73 -7.28 -8.44
C VAL A 358 21.36 -7.90 -7.10
N PRO A 359 22.31 -8.05 -6.14
CA PRO A 359 21.99 -8.52 -4.80
C PRO A 359 20.90 -7.66 -4.15
N THR A 360 19.91 -8.31 -3.55
CA THR A 360 18.70 -7.63 -3.06
C THR A 360 18.52 -7.82 -1.56
N LEU A 361 18.34 -6.72 -0.84
CA LEU A 361 17.95 -6.67 0.57
C LEU A 361 16.44 -6.40 0.67
N LEU A 362 15.67 -7.35 1.19
CA LEU A 362 14.25 -7.21 1.46
C LEU A 362 14.05 -7.02 2.97
N VAL A 363 13.47 -5.91 3.37
CA VAL A 363 13.22 -5.58 4.78
C VAL A 363 11.73 -5.53 5.04
N PHE A 364 11.24 -6.33 5.98
CA PHE A 364 9.86 -6.30 6.47
C PHE A 364 9.84 -5.84 7.93
N GLU A 365 9.33 -4.65 8.18
CA GLU A 365 9.24 -4.11 9.54
C GLU A 365 7.94 -4.48 10.22
N ASP A 366 8.06 -4.79 11.53
CA ASP A 366 6.95 -5.08 12.44
C ASP A 366 6.01 -6.18 11.94
N VAL A 367 6.58 -7.30 11.43
CA VAL A 367 5.81 -8.43 10.87
C VAL A 367 4.81 -9.09 11.85
N HIS A 368 4.87 -8.77 13.14
CA HIS A 368 3.85 -9.17 14.10
C HIS A 368 2.48 -8.48 13.85
N TRP A 369 2.45 -7.47 13.00
CA TRP A 369 1.25 -6.80 12.49
C TRP A 369 0.94 -7.12 11.02
N ALA A 370 1.65 -8.07 10.42
CA ALA A 370 1.42 -8.47 9.03
C ALA A 370 0.16 -9.31 8.90
N ASP A 371 -0.56 -9.12 7.81
CA ASP A 371 -1.63 -10.02 7.38
C ASP A 371 -1.07 -11.39 6.99
N VAL A 372 -1.91 -12.41 6.94
CA VAL A 372 -1.47 -13.79 6.73
C VAL A 372 -0.87 -13.99 5.34
N MET A 373 -1.37 -13.29 4.30
CA MET A 373 -0.80 -13.39 2.96
C MET A 373 0.59 -12.74 2.89
N THR A 374 0.81 -11.63 3.59
CA THR A 374 2.15 -11.02 3.71
C THR A 374 3.11 -11.98 4.40
N LEU A 375 2.67 -12.72 5.42
CA LEU A 375 3.52 -13.70 6.11
C LEU A 375 3.88 -14.87 5.19
N GLU A 376 2.95 -15.38 4.42
CA GLU A 376 3.20 -16.41 3.40
C GLU A 376 4.16 -15.92 2.31
N LEU A 377 4.06 -14.64 1.91
CA LEU A 377 5.01 -14.01 0.98
C LEU A 377 6.43 -13.98 1.57
N VAL A 378 6.57 -13.58 2.84
CA VAL A 378 7.86 -13.55 3.54
C VAL A 378 8.47 -14.94 3.65
N ASP A 379 7.67 -15.95 4.01
CA ASP A 379 8.12 -17.35 4.10
C ASP A 379 8.58 -17.88 2.73
N ARG A 380 7.85 -17.57 1.65
CA ARG A 380 8.24 -17.91 0.29
C ARG A 380 9.53 -17.23 -0.13
N LEU A 381 9.67 -15.93 0.14
CA LEU A 381 10.91 -15.18 -0.14
C LEU A 381 12.09 -15.75 0.63
N GLY A 382 11.92 -16.15 1.89
CA GLY A 382 12.91 -16.86 2.69
C GLY A 382 13.35 -18.19 2.07
N SER A 383 12.40 -18.94 1.50
CA SER A 383 12.68 -20.18 0.78
C SER A 383 13.44 -19.93 -0.54
N LEU A 384 13.12 -18.86 -1.26
CA LEU A 384 13.79 -18.46 -2.50
C LEU A 384 15.20 -17.92 -2.23
N ALA A 385 15.41 -17.28 -1.08
CA ALA A 385 16.70 -16.70 -0.70
C ALA A 385 17.83 -17.73 -0.74
N GLY A 386 17.59 -18.99 -0.37
CA GLY A 386 18.60 -20.07 -0.47
C GLY A 386 19.10 -20.36 -1.90
N LYS A 387 18.45 -19.80 -2.93
CA LYS A 387 18.78 -20.02 -4.36
C LYS A 387 19.10 -18.75 -5.12
N LEU A 388 18.89 -17.58 -4.50
CA LEU A 388 19.05 -16.27 -5.12
C LEU A 388 19.91 -15.36 -4.23
N PRO A 389 20.57 -14.35 -4.77
CA PRO A 389 21.34 -13.37 -3.99
C PRO A 389 20.41 -12.40 -3.25
N ILE A 390 19.64 -12.91 -2.32
CA ILE A 390 18.65 -12.18 -1.53
C ILE A 390 18.91 -12.37 -0.05
N LEU A 391 18.89 -11.28 0.70
CA LEU A 391 18.78 -11.29 2.16
C LEU A 391 17.39 -10.78 2.55
N VAL A 392 16.62 -11.62 3.22
CA VAL A 392 15.32 -11.23 3.81
C VAL A 392 15.53 -10.90 5.28
N VAL A 393 15.27 -9.67 5.68
CA VAL A 393 15.35 -9.23 7.09
C VAL A 393 13.96 -8.83 7.55
N GLN A 394 13.51 -9.38 8.65
CA GLN A 394 12.21 -9.06 9.24
C GLN A 394 12.37 -8.64 10.70
N THR A 395 11.56 -7.68 11.16
CA THR A 395 11.54 -7.28 12.56
C THR A 395 10.23 -7.71 13.23
N SER A 396 10.34 -8.14 14.49
CA SER A 396 9.18 -8.53 15.29
C SER A 396 9.35 -8.13 16.76
N ARG A 397 8.25 -7.99 17.49
CA ARG A 397 8.26 -7.88 18.96
C ARG A 397 8.15 -9.25 19.63
N ILE A 398 7.62 -10.22 18.93
CA ILE A 398 7.38 -11.58 19.41
C ILE A 398 8.18 -12.58 18.57
N ARG A 399 8.65 -13.62 19.21
CA ARG A 399 9.31 -14.74 18.52
C ARG A 399 8.29 -15.46 17.63
N ARG A 400 8.68 -15.75 16.41
CA ARG A 400 7.94 -16.60 15.51
C ARG A 400 8.82 -17.76 15.09
N SER A 401 8.31 -18.97 15.25
CA SER A 401 8.98 -20.16 14.75
C SER A 401 8.85 -20.21 13.23
N LEU A 402 9.78 -19.60 12.51
CA LEU A 402 9.92 -19.71 11.07
C LEU A 402 10.97 -20.80 10.77
N ALA A 403 10.60 -21.77 9.97
CA ALA A 403 11.43 -22.98 9.75
C ALA A 403 12.81 -22.70 9.11
N LEU A 404 13.00 -21.52 8.52
CA LEU A 404 14.19 -21.17 7.73
C LEU A 404 14.89 -19.86 8.16
N ALA A 405 14.46 -19.18 9.21
CA ALA A 405 15.01 -17.89 9.61
C ALA A 405 16.00 -18.04 10.78
N THR A 406 17.18 -17.43 10.64
CA THR A 406 18.10 -17.21 11.77
C THR A 406 17.56 -16.07 12.64
N GLU A 407 17.49 -16.28 13.96
CA GLU A 407 16.97 -15.27 14.91
C GLU A 407 18.11 -14.45 15.51
N ILE A 408 17.97 -13.13 15.51
CA ILE A 408 18.81 -12.18 16.25
C ILE A 408 17.95 -11.53 17.32
N GLU A 409 18.18 -11.82 18.58
CA GLU A 409 17.47 -11.23 19.70
C GLU A 409 18.20 -9.98 20.19
N LEU A 410 17.50 -8.84 20.22
CA LEU A 410 18.01 -7.59 20.76
C LEU A 410 17.63 -7.44 22.24
N SER A 411 18.63 -7.42 23.08
CA SER A 411 18.51 -7.07 24.50
C SER A 411 18.86 -5.58 24.73
N GLY A 412 18.70 -5.08 25.95
CA GLY A 412 19.14 -3.74 26.35
C GLY A 412 20.61 -3.50 26.01
N LEU A 413 20.98 -2.24 25.78
CA LEU A 413 22.36 -1.84 25.55
C LEU A 413 23.20 -2.05 26.80
N ALA A 414 24.45 -2.47 26.61
CA ALA A 414 25.44 -2.52 27.68
C ALA A 414 25.70 -1.10 28.22
N SER A 415 26.11 -1.02 29.53
CA SER A 415 26.30 0.24 30.22
C SER A 415 27.23 1.22 29.50
N ALA A 416 28.32 0.74 28.88
CA ALA A 416 29.23 1.57 28.09
C ALA A 416 28.51 2.19 26.89
N ALA A 417 27.72 1.40 26.13
CA ALA A 417 27.00 1.89 24.96
C ALA A 417 25.88 2.90 25.31
N VAL A 418 25.23 2.75 26.48
CA VAL A 418 24.28 3.75 27.00
C VAL A 418 24.99 5.07 27.30
N ARG A 419 26.18 5.03 27.99
CA ARG A 419 26.94 6.24 28.24
C ARG A 419 27.38 6.93 26.95
N ASP A 420 27.83 6.18 25.95
CA ASP A 420 28.22 6.71 24.64
C ASP A 420 27.02 7.31 23.91
N LEU A 421 25.86 6.68 24.02
CA LEU A 421 24.60 7.19 23.45
C LEU A 421 24.22 8.52 24.09
N VAL A 422 24.20 8.60 25.42
CA VAL A 422 23.94 9.83 26.18
C VAL A 422 24.94 10.92 25.82
N ALA A 423 26.24 10.60 25.77
CA ALA A 423 27.29 11.56 25.40
C ALA A 423 27.10 12.08 23.95
N SER A 424 26.59 11.25 23.02
CA SER A 424 26.34 11.66 21.62
C SER A 424 25.16 12.63 21.46
N VAL A 425 24.28 12.72 22.45
CA VAL A 425 23.14 13.65 22.45
C VAL A 425 23.58 15.07 22.80
N TRP A 426 24.64 15.21 23.62
CA TRP A 426 25.08 16.50 24.11
C TRP A 426 26.12 17.15 23.16
N PRO A 427 26.01 18.47 22.92
CA PRO A 427 26.98 19.20 22.07
C PRO A 427 28.39 19.15 22.61
N GLU A 428 28.50 19.17 23.95
CA GLU A 428 29.76 19.04 24.72
C GLU A 428 29.69 17.77 25.58
N ARG A 429 30.20 17.77 26.77
CA ARG A 429 30.08 16.64 27.70
C ARG A 429 28.86 16.78 28.60
N PRO A 430 28.11 15.69 28.84
CA PRO A 430 27.02 15.73 29.80
C PRO A 430 27.55 16.00 31.22
N PRO A 431 26.71 16.53 32.11
CA PRO A 431 27.11 16.70 33.52
C PRO A 431 27.65 15.41 34.14
N PRO A 432 28.72 15.48 34.98
CA PRO A 432 29.27 14.27 35.59
C PRO A 432 28.23 13.49 36.40
N GLY A 433 28.14 12.19 36.17
CA GLY A 433 27.15 11.28 36.80
C GLY A 433 25.77 11.21 36.12
N LEU A 434 25.45 12.12 35.21
CA LEU A 434 24.13 12.08 34.52
C LEU A 434 23.96 10.83 33.67
N SER A 435 25.00 10.41 32.97
CA SER A 435 24.97 9.19 32.17
C SER A 435 24.70 7.93 32.98
N ASP A 436 25.26 7.87 34.19
CA ASP A 436 25.00 6.75 35.12
C ASP A 436 23.59 6.81 35.70
N PHE A 437 23.09 8.01 35.99
CA PHE A 437 21.72 8.21 36.43
C PHE A 437 20.73 7.81 35.34
N ILE A 438 20.96 8.18 34.07
CA ILE A 438 20.11 7.78 32.94
C ILE A 438 20.16 6.25 32.76
N LEU A 439 21.34 5.65 32.88
CA LEU A 439 21.51 4.19 32.81
C LEU A 439 20.61 3.46 33.82
N ASP A 440 20.59 3.93 35.07
CA ASP A 440 19.76 3.36 36.13
C ASP A 440 18.25 3.50 35.87
N GLN A 441 17.85 4.48 35.10
CA GLN A 441 16.43 4.73 34.77
C GLN A 441 15.96 3.98 33.53
N CYS A 442 16.83 3.76 32.54
CA CYS A 442 16.43 3.27 31.21
C CYS A 442 16.54 1.75 31.03
N ASP A 443 17.14 1.03 32.01
CA ASP A 443 17.36 -0.43 31.92
C ASP A 443 17.96 -0.87 30.56
N GLY A 444 18.88 -0.06 30.03
CA GLY A 444 19.52 -0.30 28.74
C GLY A 444 18.63 -0.04 27.50
N MET A 445 17.41 0.48 27.64
CA MET A 445 16.50 0.78 26.53
C MET A 445 16.99 2.01 25.76
N PRO A 446 17.43 1.88 24.48
CA PRO A 446 18.07 2.99 23.77
C PRO A 446 17.18 4.22 23.59
N LEU A 447 15.92 4.01 23.19
CA LEU A 447 14.97 5.11 22.98
C LEU A 447 14.72 5.87 24.29
N TYR A 448 14.62 5.15 25.43
CA TYR A 448 14.40 5.79 26.72
C TYR A 448 15.63 6.59 27.17
N ALA A 449 16.84 6.04 26.95
CA ALA A 449 18.09 6.75 27.23
C ALA A 449 18.23 8.03 26.40
N GLU A 450 17.91 7.97 25.09
CA GLU A 450 17.95 9.11 24.19
C GLU A 450 16.94 10.19 24.58
N GLU A 451 15.70 9.80 24.90
CA GLU A 451 14.66 10.75 25.31
C GLU A 451 14.97 11.38 26.69
N LEU A 452 15.52 10.64 27.64
CA LEU A 452 15.99 11.20 28.92
C LEU A 452 17.12 12.20 28.70
N ALA A 453 18.10 11.85 27.86
CA ALA A 453 19.21 12.74 27.54
C ALA A 453 18.72 14.05 26.89
N ASN A 454 17.79 13.98 25.94
CA ASN A 454 17.16 15.14 25.33
C ASN A 454 16.34 15.98 26.33
N PHE A 455 15.63 15.32 27.25
CA PHE A 455 14.86 15.98 28.30
C PHE A 455 15.77 16.82 29.22
N PHE A 456 16.93 16.28 29.65
CA PHE A 456 17.89 17.00 30.49
C PHE A 456 18.64 18.07 29.70
N LEU A 457 18.98 17.80 28.43
CA LEU A 457 19.65 18.80 27.57
C LEU A 457 18.77 20.06 27.44
N GLY A 458 17.46 19.91 27.24
CA GLY A 458 16.50 21.02 27.13
C GLY A 458 16.33 21.82 28.41
N ARG A 459 16.70 21.28 29.60
CA ARG A 459 16.59 21.92 30.92
C ARG A 459 17.92 22.40 31.51
N GLN A 460 19.02 22.04 30.87
CA GLN A 460 20.41 22.43 31.27
C GLN A 460 20.64 22.33 32.80
N PRO A 461 20.59 21.11 33.39
CA PRO A 461 20.74 20.94 34.82
C PRO A 461 22.13 21.47 35.27
N LEU A 462 22.14 22.42 36.16
CA LEU A 462 23.36 23.07 36.66
C LEU A 462 24.02 22.25 37.79
N GLY A 463 23.30 21.31 38.38
CA GLY A 463 23.77 20.54 39.57
C GLY A 463 24.35 19.17 39.20
N LYS A 464 25.13 18.64 40.15
CA LYS A 464 25.81 17.34 40.05
C LYS A 464 25.15 16.24 40.89
N ALA A 465 24.04 16.51 41.55
CA ALA A 465 23.41 15.58 42.49
C ALA A 465 22.24 14.81 41.84
N SER A 466 22.25 13.49 42.05
CA SER A 466 21.18 12.58 41.60
C SER A 466 19.78 12.98 42.14
N SER A 467 19.71 13.62 43.33
CA SER A 467 18.48 14.14 43.92
C SER A 467 17.84 15.27 43.11
N GLU A 468 18.68 16.13 42.51
CA GLU A 468 18.22 17.24 41.65
C GLU A 468 17.66 16.71 40.35
N TRP A 469 18.30 15.73 39.71
CA TRP A 469 17.77 15.11 38.49
C TRP A 469 16.45 14.37 38.74
N LYS A 470 16.32 13.67 39.87
CA LYS A 470 15.04 13.10 40.30
C LYS A 470 13.98 14.18 40.51
N GLY A 471 14.36 15.31 41.12
CA GLY A 471 13.48 16.46 41.27
C GLY A 471 12.97 16.99 39.93
N LEU A 472 13.84 17.16 38.94
CA LEU A 472 13.47 17.60 37.58
C LEU A 472 12.55 16.63 36.85
N LEU A 473 12.71 15.31 37.07
CA LEU A 473 11.77 14.32 36.51
C LEU A 473 10.40 14.42 37.17
N LEU A 474 10.37 14.58 38.51
CA LEU A 474 9.11 14.72 39.26
C LEU A 474 8.38 16.03 38.91
N GLU A 475 9.09 17.16 38.81
CA GLU A 475 8.54 18.45 38.37
C GLU A 475 8.02 18.39 36.94
N GLY A 476 8.68 17.62 36.07
CA GLY A 476 8.24 17.34 34.70
C GLY A 476 7.11 16.33 34.60
N GLY A 477 6.70 15.70 35.72
CA GLY A 477 5.69 14.63 35.71
C GLY A 477 6.12 13.38 34.95
N VAL A 478 7.45 13.11 34.93
CA VAL A 478 8.04 12.04 34.13
C VAL A 478 8.32 10.84 35.04
N SER A 479 7.58 9.77 34.83
CA SER A 479 7.79 8.48 35.51
C SER A 479 7.99 7.32 34.54
N SER A 480 7.77 7.56 33.26
CA SER A 480 7.84 6.54 32.20
C SER A 480 8.29 7.14 30.86
N LEU A 481 8.63 6.26 29.90
CA LEU A 481 8.89 6.66 28.53
C LEU A 481 7.70 7.42 27.89
N ASN A 482 6.49 6.98 28.19
CA ASN A 482 5.27 7.65 27.72
C ASN A 482 5.15 9.08 28.26
N ASP A 483 5.53 9.34 29.50
CA ASP A 483 5.51 10.67 30.07
C ASP A 483 6.56 11.58 29.39
N LEU A 484 7.76 11.04 29.10
CA LEU A 484 8.79 11.77 28.33
C LEU A 484 8.31 12.15 26.94
N LEU A 485 7.75 11.20 26.21
CA LEU A 485 7.20 11.45 24.87
C LEU A 485 6.06 12.48 24.91
N SER A 486 5.22 12.42 25.94
CA SER A 486 4.16 13.40 26.18
C SER A 486 4.71 14.79 26.52
N ALA A 487 5.77 14.86 27.32
CA ALA A 487 6.47 16.12 27.65
C ALA A 487 7.15 16.71 26.40
N ARG A 488 7.77 15.85 25.57
CA ARG A 488 8.35 16.26 24.28
C ARG A 488 7.29 16.82 23.33
N LEU A 489 6.14 16.15 23.21
CA LEU A 489 5.01 16.64 22.45
C LEU A 489 4.47 17.98 22.98
N ALA A 490 4.42 18.16 24.32
CA ALA A 490 4.00 19.43 24.93
C ALA A 490 4.96 20.57 24.57
N ALA A 491 6.27 20.31 24.50
CA ALA A 491 7.29 21.30 24.11
C ALA A 491 7.19 21.77 22.65
N THR A 492 6.44 21.07 21.78
CA THR A 492 6.16 21.52 20.41
C THR A 492 5.25 22.74 20.34
N GLY A 493 4.62 23.13 21.46
CA GLY A 493 3.73 24.31 21.54
C GLY A 493 2.51 24.17 20.60
N SER A 494 2.34 25.14 19.70
CA SER A 494 1.21 25.18 18.75
C SER A 494 1.14 23.97 17.81
N ALA A 495 2.27 23.31 17.52
CA ALA A 495 2.32 22.11 16.66
C ALA A 495 1.82 20.83 17.38
N ARG A 496 1.69 20.85 18.72
CA ARG A 496 1.15 19.72 19.49
C ARG A 496 -0.21 19.25 18.95
N ARG A 497 -1.09 20.21 18.64
CA ARG A 497 -2.44 19.88 18.15
C ARG A 497 -2.39 19.16 16.80
N ALA A 498 -1.50 19.57 15.91
CA ALA A 498 -1.30 18.88 14.63
C ALA A 498 -0.80 17.44 14.84
N ALA A 499 0.16 17.21 15.75
CA ALA A 499 0.62 15.86 16.09
C ALA A 499 -0.50 14.99 16.71
N GLN A 500 -1.34 15.56 17.57
CA GLN A 500 -2.50 14.88 18.15
C GLN A 500 -3.50 14.45 17.08
N LEU A 501 -3.87 15.32 16.16
CA LEU A 501 -4.79 15.01 15.07
C LEU A 501 -4.18 13.96 14.10
N ALA A 502 -2.91 14.13 13.73
CA ALA A 502 -2.17 13.19 12.91
C ALA A 502 -2.16 11.78 13.53
N SER A 503 -1.99 11.67 14.87
CA SER A 503 -1.97 10.37 15.56
C SER A 503 -3.29 9.61 15.47
N VAL A 504 -4.42 10.32 15.33
CA VAL A 504 -5.76 9.73 15.13
C VAL A 504 -5.93 9.24 13.70
N ILE A 505 -5.37 9.94 12.71
CA ILE A 505 -5.38 9.47 11.31
C ILE A 505 -4.61 8.15 11.22
N GLY A 506 -3.36 8.12 11.67
CA GLY A 506 -2.54 6.92 11.63
C GLY A 506 -1.06 7.17 11.94
N ARG A 507 -0.21 6.14 11.76
CA ARG A 507 1.24 6.28 11.80
C ARG A 507 1.71 7.10 10.61
N GLU A 508 1.20 6.78 9.43
CA GLU A 508 1.32 7.56 8.20
C GLU A 508 0.05 8.39 7.99
N PHE A 509 0.19 9.63 7.57
CA PHE A 509 -0.92 10.54 7.35
C PHE A 509 -0.62 11.52 6.22
N ASN A 510 -1.67 11.91 5.50
CA ASN A 510 -1.61 12.93 4.46
C ASN A 510 -1.93 14.30 5.04
N ILE A 511 -1.18 15.32 4.60
CA ILE A 511 -1.37 16.71 5.04
C ILE A 511 -2.74 17.27 4.64
N SER A 512 -3.34 16.81 3.53
CA SER A 512 -4.66 17.25 3.09
C SER A 512 -5.73 16.87 4.12
N LEU A 513 -5.74 15.60 4.58
CA LEU A 513 -6.67 15.15 5.62
C LEU A 513 -6.42 15.86 6.95
N LEU A 514 -5.14 16.07 7.34
CA LEU A 514 -4.79 16.83 8.53
C LEU A 514 -5.30 18.26 8.46
N THR A 515 -5.21 18.90 7.29
CA THR A 515 -5.71 20.27 7.06
C THR A 515 -7.23 20.33 7.19
N CYS A 516 -7.97 19.35 6.66
CA CYS A 516 -9.42 19.25 6.84
C CYS A 516 -9.83 19.11 8.32
N LEU A 517 -8.98 18.50 9.16
CA LEU A 517 -9.24 18.34 10.59
C LEU A 517 -8.89 19.59 11.41
N LEU A 518 -8.00 20.46 10.91
CA LEU A 518 -7.60 21.73 11.52
C LEU A 518 -8.51 22.87 11.04
N GLU A 519 -9.79 22.88 11.47
CA GLU A 519 -10.76 23.90 11.07
C GLU A 519 -10.32 25.31 11.39
N GLY A 520 -10.57 26.22 10.45
CA GLY A 520 -10.28 27.65 10.63
C GLY A 520 -8.80 28.01 10.69
N VAL A 521 -7.91 27.04 10.47
CA VAL A 521 -6.46 27.24 10.45
C VAL A 521 -6.02 27.38 9.00
N SER A 522 -5.24 28.43 8.70
CA SER A 522 -4.72 28.62 7.35
C SER A 522 -3.73 27.49 6.99
N ARG A 523 -3.65 27.12 5.72
CA ARG A 523 -2.68 26.15 5.22
C ARG A 523 -1.25 26.49 5.67
N GLN A 524 -0.89 27.75 5.60
CA GLN A 524 0.43 28.23 6.03
C GLN A 524 0.72 27.93 7.52
N THR A 525 -0.28 27.99 8.39
CA THR A 525 -0.13 27.63 9.81
C THR A 525 0.05 26.12 9.99
N VAL A 526 -0.60 25.30 9.16
CA VAL A 526 -0.42 23.85 9.16
C VAL A 526 1.01 23.51 8.71
N ASP A 527 1.51 24.15 7.65
CA ASP A 527 2.87 23.94 7.15
C ASP A 527 3.92 24.31 8.21
N VAL A 528 3.75 25.42 8.91
CA VAL A 528 4.62 25.81 10.04
C VAL A 528 4.60 24.76 11.16
N ALA A 529 3.42 24.20 11.47
CA ALA A 529 3.31 23.14 12.47
C ALA A 529 4.03 21.86 12.02
N ILE A 530 3.88 21.46 10.77
CA ILE A 530 4.58 20.31 10.18
C ILE A 530 6.10 20.51 10.19
N GLU A 531 6.61 21.66 9.74
CA GLU A 531 8.05 21.97 9.77
C GLU A 531 8.61 21.92 11.20
N ARG A 532 7.85 22.39 12.19
CA ARG A 532 8.24 22.29 13.59
C ARG A 532 8.28 20.84 14.09
N LEU A 533 7.33 20.00 13.70
CA LEU A 533 7.34 18.58 14.05
C LEU A 533 8.50 17.82 13.38
N LEU A 534 8.83 18.19 12.12
CA LEU A 534 9.99 17.66 11.39
C LEU A 534 11.30 18.06 12.06
N SER A 535 11.49 19.35 12.35
CA SER A 535 12.73 19.86 12.98
C SER A 535 12.98 19.27 14.38
N GLN A 536 11.93 18.88 15.08
CA GLN A 536 12.03 18.21 16.38
C GLN A 536 12.09 16.68 16.28
N GLY A 537 12.10 16.11 15.06
CA GLY A 537 12.19 14.68 14.83
C GLY A 537 11.02 13.88 15.39
N ILE A 538 9.82 14.47 15.47
CA ILE A 538 8.59 13.81 15.90
C ILE A 538 7.97 13.06 14.73
N ILE A 539 7.97 13.71 13.58
CA ILE A 539 7.55 13.14 12.32
C ILE A 539 8.68 13.21 11.30
N GLU A 540 8.55 12.44 10.25
CA GLU A 540 9.42 12.45 9.08
C GLU A 540 8.57 12.40 7.81
N ARG A 541 9.16 12.73 6.66
CA ARG A 541 8.46 12.63 5.37
C ARG A 541 8.34 11.16 4.99
N SER A 542 7.14 10.72 4.62
CA SER A 542 6.95 9.37 4.12
C SER A 542 7.44 9.24 2.68
N SER A 543 8.03 8.10 2.34
CA SER A 543 8.38 7.74 0.96
C SER A 543 7.16 7.41 0.09
N GLY A 544 5.96 7.46 0.64
CA GLY A 544 4.68 7.20 -0.02
C GLY A 544 4.25 8.30 -1.00
N SER A 545 2.99 8.70 -0.94
CA SER A 545 2.43 9.74 -1.81
C SER A 545 2.90 11.15 -1.42
N ARG A 546 2.84 12.09 -2.38
CA ARG A 546 3.13 13.51 -2.15
C ARG A 546 2.31 14.07 -0.98
N GLY A 547 2.96 14.78 -0.05
CA GLY A 547 2.30 15.35 1.13
C GLY A 547 1.99 14.34 2.23
N SER A 548 2.57 13.13 2.19
CA SER A 548 2.48 12.14 3.26
C SER A 548 3.65 12.26 4.24
N PHE A 549 3.30 12.14 5.53
CA PHE A 549 4.22 12.17 6.66
C PHE A 549 3.97 10.94 7.54
N GLN A 550 4.99 10.56 8.29
CA GLN A 550 4.84 9.48 9.27
C GLN A 550 5.46 9.86 10.61
N PHE A 551 4.96 9.29 11.69
CA PHE A 551 5.61 9.38 12.98
C PHE A 551 6.92 8.59 12.96
N ARG A 552 8.03 9.23 13.39
CA ARG A 552 9.35 8.62 13.42
C ARG A 552 9.38 7.36 14.28
N HIS A 553 8.66 7.39 15.41
CA HIS A 553 8.50 6.25 16.30
C HIS A 553 7.02 5.98 16.57
N VAL A 554 6.62 4.71 16.50
CA VAL A 554 5.24 4.31 16.81
C VAL A 554 4.84 4.70 18.23
N LEU A 555 5.78 4.65 19.19
CA LEU A 555 5.54 5.07 20.56
C LEU A 555 5.23 6.57 20.68
N THR A 556 5.80 7.41 19.79
CA THR A 556 5.48 8.84 19.75
C THR A 556 4.06 9.08 19.24
N GLN A 557 3.62 8.31 18.25
CA GLN A 557 2.22 8.32 17.81
C GLN A 557 1.27 7.87 18.92
N GLU A 558 1.60 6.77 19.61
CA GLU A 558 0.80 6.24 20.73
C GLU A 558 0.71 7.25 21.89
N ALA A 559 1.81 7.95 22.22
CA ALA A 559 1.83 9.01 23.21
C ALA A 559 0.97 10.21 22.77
N ALA A 560 1.06 10.64 21.52
CA ALA A 560 0.23 11.72 20.97
C ALA A 560 -1.27 11.35 21.03
N TYR A 561 -1.62 10.14 20.64
CA TYR A 561 -2.98 9.62 20.69
C TYR A 561 -3.50 9.51 22.13
N SER A 562 -2.68 8.97 23.03
CA SER A 562 -3.04 8.80 24.45
C SER A 562 -3.20 10.12 25.20
N SER A 563 -2.49 11.17 24.76
CA SER A 563 -2.58 12.52 25.32
C SER A 563 -3.92 13.21 25.06
N LEU A 564 -4.74 12.69 24.16
CA LEU A 564 -6.09 13.16 23.89
C LEU A 564 -7.08 12.53 24.89
N LEU A 565 -8.03 13.34 25.38
CA LEU A 565 -9.16 12.84 26.16
C LEU A 565 -10.00 11.86 25.30
N LYS A 566 -10.64 10.87 25.93
CA LYS A 566 -11.52 9.93 25.22
C LYS A 566 -12.62 10.63 24.43
N SER A 567 -13.21 11.69 24.96
CA SER A 567 -14.21 12.53 24.28
C SER A 567 -13.64 13.21 23.04
N ASP A 568 -12.41 13.76 23.13
CA ASP A 568 -11.76 14.43 22.01
C ASP A 568 -11.38 13.42 20.93
N ARG A 569 -10.84 12.24 21.32
CA ARG A 569 -10.56 11.15 20.35
C ARG A 569 -11.82 10.79 19.59
N ARG A 570 -12.92 10.53 20.30
CA ARG A 570 -14.20 10.18 19.69
C ARG A 570 -14.71 11.27 18.74
N ARG A 571 -14.55 12.55 19.11
CA ARG A 571 -14.94 13.68 18.26
C ARG A 571 -14.10 13.75 16.98
N ILE A 572 -12.80 13.52 17.08
CA ILE A 572 -11.90 13.53 15.93
C ILE A 572 -12.20 12.34 15.01
N HIS A 573 -12.34 11.14 15.56
CA HIS A 573 -12.76 9.96 14.80
C HIS A 573 -14.09 10.18 14.08
N ARG A 574 -15.07 10.81 14.79
CA ARG A 574 -16.36 11.16 14.21
C ARG A 574 -16.20 12.06 12.99
N ARG A 575 -15.35 13.07 13.10
CA ARG A 575 -15.12 13.96 12.00
C ARG A 575 -14.43 13.29 10.81
N ILE A 576 -13.45 12.42 11.05
CA ILE A 576 -12.86 11.60 9.98
C ILE A 576 -13.94 10.74 9.34
N ALA A 577 -14.78 10.09 10.12
CA ALA A 577 -15.88 9.26 9.63
C ALA A 577 -16.89 10.08 8.80
N ASP A 578 -17.26 11.28 9.24
CA ASP A 578 -18.18 12.15 8.51
C ASP A 578 -17.59 12.59 7.14
N LEU A 579 -16.28 12.82 7.05
CA LEU A 579 -15.59 13.07 5.78
C LEU A 579 -15.57 11.85 4.86
N LEU A 580 -15.55 10.63 5.41
CA LEU A 580 -15.56 9.38 4.66
C LEU A 580 -16.96 8.98 4.17
N ILE A 581 -17.99 9.34 4.90
CA ILE A 581 -19.41 9.05 4.58
C ILE A 581 -19.96 10.09 3.60
N GLY A 582 -19.43 11.32 3.62
CA GLY A 582 -19.79 12.38 2.67
C GLY A 582 -19.14 12.14 1.29
N GLU A 583 -19.76 12.64 0.21
CA GLU A 583 -19.30 12.47 -1.18
C GLU A 583 -17.98 13.22 -1.53
N GLY A 584 -17.11 13.49 -0.55
CA GLY A 584 -15.84 14.19 -0.75
C GLY A 584 -14.64 13.29 -0.41
N GLU A 585 -13.64 13.23 -1.31
CA GLU A 585 -12.35 12.58 -1.00
C GLU A 585 -11.82 12.98 0.40
N PRO A 586 -11.25 12.02 1.17
CA PRO A 586 -10.31 10.99 0.74
C PRO A 586 -10.85 9.57 0.93
N SER A 587 -10.69 8.74 -0.09
CA SER A 587 -10.99 7.31 -0.06
C SER A 587 -9.97 6.58 0.82
N LEU A 588 -10.35 6.28 2.05
CA LEU A 588 -9.61 5.33 2.89
C LEU A 588 -10.08 3.89 2.59
N PRO A 589 -9.20 2.89 2.75
CA PRO A 589 -9.60 1.49 2.68
C PRO A 589 -10.74 1.17 3.64
N ALA A 590 -11.69 0.32 3.20
CA ALA A 590 -12.89 0.00 3.98
C ALA A 590 -12.59 -0.48 5.42
N ALA A 591 -11.51 -1.21 5.62
CA ALA A 591 -11.10 -1.67 6.95
C ALA A 591 -10.69 -0.51 7.88
N ILE A 592 -9.99 0.50 7.35
CA ILE A 592 -9.62 1.70 8.10
C ILE A 592 -10.88 2.54 8.37
N ALA A 593 -11.75 2.69 7.37
CA ALA A 593 -13.03 3.39 7.52
C ALA A 593 -13.90 2.74 8.61
N ALA A 594 -13.98 1.41 8.63
CA ALA A 594 -14.68 0.65 9.66
C ALA A 594 -14.13 0.96 11.06
N TRP A 595 -12.81 0.96 11.21
CA TRP A 595 -12.18 1.28 12.50
C TRP A 595 -12.43 2.73 12.92
N GLN A 596 -12.32 3.70 12.02
CA GLN A 596 -12.60 5.11 12.33
C GLN A 596 -14.05 5.30 12.79
N CYS A 597 -15.01 4.67 12.11
CA CYS A 597 -16.43 4.70 12.49
C CYS A 597 -16.68 4.02 13.85
N ALA A 598 -16.02 2.91 14.13
CA ALA A 598 -16.15 2.19 15.40
C ALA A 598 -15.66 3.06 16.59
N GLU A 599 -14.48 3.67 16.46
CA GLU A 599 -13.92 4.59 17.47
C GLU A 599 -14.78 5.87 17.63
N ALA A 600 -15.47 6.29 16.56
CA ALA A 600 -16.45 7.38 16.60
C ALA A 600 -17.76 6.99 17.30
N GLY A 601 -18.02 5.71 17.51
CA GLY A 601 -19.29 5.17 18.01
C GLY A 601 -20.42 5.20 16.98
N LEU A 602 -20.08 5.18 15.68
CA LEU A 602 -21.00 5.06 14.56
C LEU A 602 -21.15 3.58 14.19
N HIS A 603 -21.84 2.83 15.03
CA HIS A 603 -21.87 1.36 15.00
C HIS A 603 -22.43 0.81 13.70
N ASP A 604 -23.46 1.43 13.11
CA ASP A 604 -24.06 1.02 11.84
C ASP A 604 -23.12 1.25 10.66
N ALA A 605 -22.48 2.42 10.57
CA ALA A 605 -21.50 2.73 9.55
C ALA A 605 -20.25 1.84 9.68
N ALA A 606 -19.77 1.63 10.91
CA ALA A 606 -18.65 0.74 11.18
C ALA A 606 -18.94 -0.69 10.72
N ALA A 607 -20.14 -1.21 10.99
CA ALA A 607 -20.57 -2.53 10.55
C ALA A 607 -20.65 -2.61 9.00
N LYS A 608 -21.19 -1.58 8.34
CA LYS A 608 -21.26 -1.52 6.85
C LYS A 608 -19.87 -1.57 6.22
N PHE A 609 -18.93 -0.75 6.69
CA PHE A 609 -17.57 -0.75 6.18
C PHE A 609 -16.80 -2.04 6.51
N ALA A 610 -17.05 -2.63 7.68
CA ALA A 610 -16.45 -3.90 8.06
C ALA A 610 -16.97 -5.07 7.20
N LEU A 611 -18.25 -5.07 6.84
CA LEU A 611 -18.82 -6.02 5.88
C LEU A 611 -18.19 -5.85 4.50
N ALA A 612 -18.08 -4.62 3.99
CA ALA A 612 -17.44 -4.35 2.71
C ALA A 612 -15.97 -4.79 2.68
N ALA A 613 -15.22 -4.57 3.78
CA ALA A 613 -13.85 -5.05 3.91
C ALA A 613 -13.76 -6.58 3.92
N ALA A 614 -14.68 -7.25 4.61
CA ALA A 614 -14.76 -8.71 4.66
C ALA A 614 -15.12 -9.29 3.28
N GLU A 615 -16.11 -8.72 2.59
CA GLU A 615 -16.50 -9.13 1.24
C GLU A 615 -15.35 -9.00 0.25
N ALA A 616 -14.65 -7.88 0.26
CA ALA A 616 -13.47 -7.67 -0.57
C ALA A 616 -12.37 -8.70 -0.28
N SER A 617 -12.18 -9.09 0.99
CA SER A 617 -11.22 -10.12 1.38
C SER A 617 -11.66 -11.52 0.92
N VAL A 618 -12.95 -11.85 1.03
CA VAL A 618 -13.51 -13.12 0.53
C VAL A 618 -13.32 -13.24 -0.98
N LEU A 619 -13.62 -12.19 -1.74
CA LEU A 619 -13.42 -12.15 -3.19
C LEU A 619 -11.94 -12.36 -3.59
N ARG A 620 -11.01 -11.95 -2.74
CA ARG A 620 -9.56 -12.15 -2.90
C ARG A 620 -9.06 -13.47 -2.29
N SER A 621 -9.96 -14.34 -1.84
CA SER A 621 -9.63 -15.60 -1.14
C SER A 621 -8.77 -15.41 0.13
N ALA A 622 -8.80 -14.23 0.72
CA ALA A 622 -8.10 -13.86 1.95
C ALA A 622 -9.01 -14.10 3.18
N MET A 623 -9.27 -15.37 3.50
CA MET A 623 -10.30 -15.76 4.47
C MET A 623 -9.93 -15.40 5.92
N HIS A 624 -8.64 -15.37 6.26
CA HIS A 624 -8.20 -14.94 7.60
C HIS A 624 -8.44 -13.45 7.82
N GLU A 625 -8.11 -12.63 6.82
CA GLU A 625 -8.32 -11.18 6.83
C GLU A 625 -9.81 -10.84 6.86
N ALA A 626 -10.62 -11.61 6.11
CA ALA A 626 -12.07 -11.53 6.21
C ALA A 626 -12.58 -11.84 7.63
N SER A 627 -12.03 -12.85 8.29
CA SER A 627 -12.39 -13.19 9.68
C SER A 627 -12.14 -12.03 10.64
N VAL A 628 -11.00 -11.34 10.52
CA VAL A 628 -10.66 -10.16 11.35
C VAL A 628 -11.70 -9.04 11.15
N SER A 629 -12.04 -8.74 9.89
CA SER A 629 -13.07 -7.73 9.58
C SER A 629 -14.45 -8.12 10.10
N LEU A 630 -14.82 -9.42 10.04
CA LEU A 630 -16.08 -9.93 10.55
C LEU A 630 -16.16 -9.94 12.09
N GLU A 631 -15.04 -10.05 12.81
CA GLU A 631 -14.98 -9.88 14.26
C GLU A 631 -15.31 -8.45 14.67
N LEU A 632 -14.75 -7.46 13.95
CA LEU A 632 -15.12 -6.06 14.13
C LEU A 632 -16.62 -5.86 13.84
N CYS A 633 -17.08 -6.33 12.68
CA CYS A 633 -18.50 -6.25 12.29
C CYS A 633 -19.43 -6.85 13.35
N ALA A 634 -19.13 -8.02 13.87
CA ALA A 634 -19.95 -8.69 14.89
C ALA A 634 -20.07 -7.87 16.17
N ARG A 635 -18.98 -7.25 16.63
CA ARG A 635 -18.96 -6.37 17.79
C ARG A 635 -19.84 -5.15 17.56
N GLU A 636 -19.71 -4.52 16.39
CA GLU A 636 -20.43 -3.31 16.06
C GLU A 636 -21.94 -3.57 15.83
N VAL A 637 -22.32 -4.64 15.12
CA VAL A 637 -23.73 -5.06 14.96
C VAL A 637 -24.41 -5.30 16.30
N ASN A 638 -23.70 -5.88 17.28
CA ASN A 638 -24.23 -6.06 18.62
C ASN A 638 -24.50 -4.73 19.35
N SER A 639 -23.73 -3.68 19.01
CA SER A 639 -23.87 -2.32 19.57
C SER A 639 -24.93 -1.48 18.86
N VAL A 640 -25.35 -1.85 17.66
CA VAL A 640 -26.45 -1.18 16.92
C VAL A 640 -27.76 -1.39 17.67
N SER A 641 -28.55 -0.33 17.86
CA SER A 641 -29.86 -0.39 18.51
C SER A 641 -30.77 -1.45 17.87
N GLN A 642 -31.52 -2.19 18.70
CA GLN A 642 -32.47 -3.19 18.22
C GLN A 642 -33.58 -2.62 17.33
N ARG A 643 -33.88 -1.31 17.45
CA ARG A 643 -34.88 -0.59 16.66
C ARG A 643 -34.29 0.02 15.38
N HIS A 644 -32.97 -0.12 15.15
CA HIS A 644 -32.34 0.45 13.96
C HIS A 644 -32.82 -0.31 12.69
N PRO A 645 -33.25 0.38 11.64
CA PRO A 645 -33.83 -0.25 10.44
C PRO A 645 -32.87 -1.25 9.78
N ASP A 646 -31.59 -0.93 9.69
CA ASP A 646 -30.59 -1.73 8.99
C ASP A 646 -30.03 -2.89 9.83
N ARG A 647 -30.37 -2.99 11.13
CA ARG A 647 -29.76 -3.99 12.03
C ARG A 647 -29.93 -5.42 11.52
N THR A 648 -31.13 -5.76 11.04
CA THR A 648 -31.39 -7.13 10.56
C THR A 648 -30.60 -7.43 9.29
N GLU A 649 -30.51 -6.46 8.40
CA GLU A 649 -29.74 -6.55 7.17
C GLU A 649 -28.26 -6.72 7.46
N LEU A 650 -27.69 -5.91 8.36
CA LEU A 650 -26.30 -6.02 8.82
C LEU A 650 -26.01 -7.38 9.47
N ALA A 651 -26.94 -7.88 10.26
CA ALA A 651 -26.79 -9.19 10.88
C ALA A 651 -26.84 -10.33 9.87
N LEU A 652 -27.70 -10.24 8.85
CA LEU A 652 -27.78 -11.22 7.78
C LEU A 652 -26.49 -11.23 6.95
N GLY A 653 -26.00 -10.07 6.51
CA GLY A 653 -24.74 -9.96 5.78
C GLY A 653 -23.54 -10.49 6.61
N LEU A 654 -23.52 -10.19 7.92
CA LEU A 654 -22.51 -10.72 8.81
C LEU A 654 -22.54 -12.26 8.86
N PHE A 655 -23.71 -12.87 9.07
CA PHE A 655 -23.82 -14.32 9.15
C PHE A 655 -23.54 -15.00 7.81
N GLU A 656 -23.94 -14.40 6.71
CA GLU A 656 -23.64 -14.88 5.35
C GLU A 656 -22.13 -15.02 5.14
N LEU A 657 -21.37 -13.95 5.36
CA LEU A 657 -19.91 -13.97 5.19
C LEU A 657 -19.21 -14.82 6.26
N GLN A 658 -19.69 -14.81 7.51
CA GLN A 658 -19.15 -15.69 8.54
C GLN A 658 -19.31 -17.17 8.18
N GLY A 659 -20.44 -17.55 7.58
CA GLY A 659 -20.67 -18.90 7.13
C GLY A 659 -19.70 -19.31 6.01
N VAL A 660 -19.53 -18.45 5.01
CA VAL A 660 -18.56 -18.65 3.91
C VAL A 660 -17.15 -18.82 4.45
N VAL A 661 -16.71 -17.90 5.30
CA VAL A 661 -15.34 -17.91 5.88
C VAL A 661 -15.13 -19.15 6.75
N ALA A 662 -16.09 -19.50 7.59
CA ALA A 662 -15.98 -20.70 8.44
C ALA A 662 -15.91 -21.98 7.60
N THR A 663 -16.73 -22.10 6.54
CA THR A 663 -16.66 -23.24 5.62
C THR A 663 -15.32 -23.32 4.90
N ALA A 664 -14.78 -22.18 4.45
CA ALA A 664 -13.49 -22.14 3.75
C ALA A 664 -12.30 -22.50 4.65
N LEU A 665 -12.31 -22.08 5.92
CA LEU A 665 -11.21 -22.30 6.87
C LEU A 665 -11.29 -23.68 7.56
N GLU A 666 -12.49 -24.15 7.89
CA GLU A 666 -12.72 -25.33 8.73
C GLU A 666 -13.27 -26.53 7.94
N GLY A 667 -13.68 -26.33 6.67
CA GLY A 667 -14.26 -27.32 5.80
C GLY A 667 -15.80 -27.41 5.90
N GLU A 668 -16.38 -28.26 5.03
CA GLU A 668 -17.84 -28.44 4.90
C GLU A 668 -18.51 -28.92 6.19
N GLY A 669 -17.80 -29.71 7.00
CA GLY A 669 -18.26 -30.22 8.28
C GLY A 669 -18.23 -29.24 9.42
N SER A 670 -17.85 -27.96 9.19
CA SER A 670 -17.69 -26.93 10.22
C SER A 670 -18.93 -26.77 11.07
N GLU A 671 -18.79 -27.05 12.37
CA GLU A 671 -19.87 -26.80 13.33
C GLU A 671 -20.14 -25.31 13.52
N ARG A 672 -19.12 -24.49 13.37
CA ARG A 672 -19.22 -23.03 13.41
C ARG A 672 -20.08 -22.54 12.25
N ALA A 673 -19.80 -22.96 11.02
CA ALA A 673 -20.61 -22.60 9.84
C ALA A 673 -22.07 -23.04 10.01
N ARG A 674 -22.30 -24.26 10.47
CA ARG A 674 -23.64 -24.80 10.74
C ARG A 674 -24.43 -23.94 11.74
N ARG A 675 -23.81 -23.53 12.84
CA ARG A 675 -24.43 -22.64 13.84
C ARG A 675 -24.75 -21.28 13.27
N VAL A 676 -23.83 -20.70 12.51
CA VAL A 676 -23.99 -19.39 11.89
C VAL A 676 -25.15 -19.39 10.90
N TYR A 677 -25.18 -20.32 9.96
CA TYR A 677 -26.27 -20.44 8.99
C TYR A 677 -27.63 -20.75 9.63
N SER A 678 -27.64 -21.55 10.70
CA SER A 678 -28.89 -21.82 11.43
C SER A 678 -29.44 -20.54 12.09
N ARG A 679 -28.60 -19.69 12.64
CA ARG A 679 -28.99 -18.38 13.18
C ARG A 679 -29.48 -17.43 12.09
N ALA A 680 -28.77 -17.37 10.97
CA ALA A 680 -29.16 -16.57 9.81
C ALA A 680 -30.55 -17.00 9.30
N MET A 681 -30.80 -18.29 9.17
CA MET A 681 -32.10 -18.83 8.75
C MET A 681 -33.27 -18.46 9.70
N GLN A 682 -33.02 -18.42 11.02
CA GLN A 682 -34.05 -17.99 11.99
C GLN A 682 -34.44 -16.53 11.80
N LEU A 683 -33.51 -15.66 11.42
CA LEU A 683 -33.78 -14.26 11.07
C LEU A 683 -34.46 -14.14 9.70
N LEU A 684 -33.95 -14.85 8.71
CA LEU A 684 -34.39 -14.75 7.31
C LEU A 684 -35.83 -15.24 7.12
N LYS A 685 -36.26 -16.26 7.86
CA LYS A 685 -37.66 -16.74 7.83
C LYS A 685 -38.70 -15.67 8.21
N LYS A 686 -38.31 -14.64 8.95
CA LYS A 686 -39.17 -13.52 9.36
C LYS A 686 -39.18 -12.36 8.37
N GLN A 687 -38.39 -12.44 7.30
CA GLN A 687 -38.23 -11.37 6.33
C GLN A 687 -39.12 -11.54 5.11
N SER A 688 -39.22 -10.48 4.29
CA SER A 688 -39.93 -10.46 3.03
C SER A 688 -39.36 -11.43 2.00
N SER A 689 -40.11 -11.78 0.98
CA SER A 689 -39.64 -12.60 -0.16
C SER A 689 -38.40 -11.96 -0.83
N ALA A 690 -38.42 -10.64 -1.06
CA ALA A 690 -37.29 -9.92 -1.64
C ALA A 690 -36.00 -10.07 -0.79
N ALA A 691 -36.09 -9.99 0.55
CA ALA A 691 -34.94 -10.21 1.43
C ALA A 691 -34.45 -11.66 1.38
N ARG A 692 -35.35 -12.63 1.23
CA ARG A 692 -34.98 -14.05 1.09
C ARG A 692 -34.20 -14.30 -0.20
N VAL A 693 -34.60 -13.67 -1.30
CA VAL A 693 -33.89 -13.74 -2.59
C VAL A 693 -32.51 -13.13 -2.46
N LYS A 694 -32.42 -11.92 -1.90
CA LYS A 694 -31.16 -11.21 -1.69
C LYS A 694 -30.14 -12.03 -0.89
N HIS A 695 -30.60 -12.72 0.16
CA HIS A 695 -29.76 -13.53 1.05
C HIS A 695 -29.87 -15.04 0.76
N PHE A 696 -30.12 -15.41 -0.50
CA PHE A 696 -30.16 -16.81 -0.89
C PHE A 696 -28.88 -17.61 -0.55
N PRO A 697 -27.66 -17.04 -0.57
CA PRO A 697 -26.46 -17.73 -0.10
C PRO A 697 -26.57 -18.30 1.35
N VAL A 698 -27.41 -17.69 2.20
CA VAL A 698 -27.69 -18.25 3.54
C VAL A 698 -28.45 -19.57 3.44
N TYR A 699 -29.44 -19.68 2.55
CA TYR A 699 -30.16 -20.92 2.28
C TYR A 699 -29.22 -22.00 1.75
N TRP A 700 -28.38 -21.65 0.76
CA TRP A 700 -27.38 -22.54 0.21
C TRP A 700 -26.42 -23.07 1.29
N GLY A 701 -25.81 -22.19 2.09
CA GLY A 701 -24.91 -22.56 3.16
C GLY A 701 -25.60 -23.40 4.25
N TRP A 702 -26.85 -23.10 4.59
CA TRP A 702 -27.63 -23.87 5.53
C TRP A 702 -27.93 -25.27 5.00
N TRP A 703 -28.26 -25.44 3.72
CA TRP A 703 -28.41 -26.74 3.08
C TRP A 703 -27.08 -27.48 3.03
N PHE A 704 -26.03 -26.85 2.57
CA PHE A 704 -24.71 -27.43 2.35
C PHE A 704 -24.08 -27.95 3.66
N THR A 705 -24.23 -27.24 4.76
CA THR A 705 -23.71 -27.62 6.09
C THR A 705 -24.64 -28.56 6.88
N ALA A 706 -25.52 -29.28 6.24
CA ALA A 706 -26.40 -30.26 6.92
C ALA A 706 -25.56 -31.38 7.58
N PRO A 707 -25.93 -31.83 8.77
CA PRO A 707 -25.14 -32.83 9.50
C PRO A 707 -25.17 -34.23 8.89
N ASN A 708 -26.17 -34.53 8.09
CA ASN A 708 -26.34 -35.81 7.40
C ASN A 708 -27.28 -35.66 6.20
N ILE A 709 -27.29 -36.66 5.33
CA ILE A 709 -28.08 -36.68 4.09
C ILE A 709 -29.59 -36.50 4.30
N LEU A 710 -30.19 -37.09 5.34
CA LEU A 710 -31.61 -36.96 5.61
C LEU A 710 -31.99 -35.52 5.97
N THR A 711 -31.15 -34.85 6.77
CA THR A 711 -31.36 -33.44 7.08
C THR A 711 -31.15 -32.57 5.85
N GLN A 712 -30.16 -32.88 5.02
CA GLN A 712 -29.86 -32.17 3.78
C GLN A 712 -31.03 -32.29 2.80
N GLN A 713 -31.60 -33.48 2.65
CA GLN A 713 -32.78 -33.74 1.84
C GLN A 713 -34.01 -32.95 2.32
N SER A 714 -34.27 -32.95 3.64
CA SER A 714 -35.36 -32.16 4.21
C SER A 714 -35.17 -30.66 3.91
N ARG A 715 -33.93 -30.16 4.03
CA ARG A 715 -33.59 -28.77 3.71
C ARG A 715 -33.73 -28.46 2.22
N ALA A 716 -33.29 -29.35 1.32
CA ALA A 716 -33.44 -29.20 -0.12
C ALA A 716 -34.90 -29.08 -0.53
N ARG A 717 -35.79 -29.94 0.02
CA ARG A 717 -37.25 -29.87 -0.24
C ARG A 717 -37.87 -28.57 0.24
N ILE A 718 -37.45 -28.04 1.39
CA ILE A 718 -37.87 -26.70 1.89
C ILE A 718 -37.40 -25.61 0.92
N LEU A 719 -36.13 -25.64 0.47
CA LEU A 719 -35.59 -24.67 -0.49
C LEU A 719 -36.40 -24.69 -1.81
N VAL A 720 -36.59 -25.84 -2.38
CA VAL A 720 -37.36 -25.98 -3.64
C VAL A 720 -38.79 -25.44 -3.45
N GLY A 721 -39.47 -25.77 -2.36
CA GLY A 721 -40.80 -25.28 -2.04
C GLY A 721 -40.88 -23.77 -1.83
N ASP A 722 -39.97 -23.23 -0.99
CA ASP A 722 -39.95 -21.79 -0.65
C ASP A 722 -39.62 -20.91 -1.84
N MET A 723 -38.85 -21.41 -2.83
CA MET A 723 -38.39 -20.65 -3.99
C MET A 723 -39.24 -20.81 -5.24
N GLN A 724 -40.22 -21.68 -5.27
CA GLN A 724 -41.12 -21.89 -6.45
C GLN A 724 -41.83 -20.62 -6.91
N ALA A 725 -42.26 -19.77 -5.96
CA ALA A 725 -43.01 -18.55 -6.23
C ALA A 725 -42.10 -17.31 -6.44
N VAL A 726 -40.79 -17.47 -6.40
CA VAL A 726 -39.84 -16.39 -6.58
C VAL A 726 -39.66 -16.09 -8.06
N GLU A 727 -39.71 -14.80 -8.45
CA GLU A 727 -39.54 -14.38 -9.85
C GLU A 727 -38.10 -14.54 -10.36
N ASP A 728 -37.10 -14.42 -9.47
CA ASP A 728 -35.70 -14.53 -9.86
C ASP A 728 -35.36 -15.96 -10.29
N GLN A 729 -35.03 -16.08 -11.58
CA GLN A 729 -34.76 -17.37 -12.24
C GLN A 729 -33.53 -18.05 -11.65
N GLU A 730 -32.50 -17.28 -11.29
CA GLU A 730 -31.26 -17.83 -10.75
C GLU A 730 -31.48 -18.45 -9.36
N THR A 731 -32.18 -17.75 -8.48
CA THR A 731 -32.54 -18.28 -7.16
C THR A 731 -33.32 -19.57 -7.25
N ARG A 732 -34.26 -19.66 -8.22
CA ARG A 732 -35.01 -20.88 -8.50
C ARG A 732 -34.12 -22.00 -9.04
N LEU A 733 -33.24 -21.71 -10.01
CA LEU A 733 -32.28 -22.66 -10.54
C LEU A 733 -31.43 -23.24 -9.41
N GLN A 734 -30.86 -22.38 -8.55
CA GLN A 734 -30.00 -22.82 -7.47
C GLN A 734 -30.76 -23.57 -6.37
N SER A 735 -32.05 -23.34 -6.18
CA SER A 735 -32.86 -24.17 -5.29
C SER A 735 -33.08 -25.58 -5.87
N TYR A 736 -33.31 -25.72 -7.18
CA TYR A 736 -33.33 -27.00 -7.86
C TYR A 736 -31.99 -27.70 -7.85
N HIS A 737 -30.87 -26.93 -7.93
CA HIS A 737 -29.52 -27.46 -7.77
C HIS A 737 -29.34 -28.15 -6.40
N CYS A 738 -29.76 -27.53 -5.31
CA CYS A 738 -29.81 -28.19 -4.01
C CYS A 738 -30.67 -29.45 -4.04
N GLY A 739 -31.80 -29.42 -4.79
CA GLY A 739 -32.71 -30.53 -4.95
C GLY A 739 -32.06 -31.74 -5.61
N TRP A 740 -31.49 -31.58 -6.82
CA TRP A 740 -30.94 -32.72 -7.57
C TRP A 740 -29.71 -33.30 -6.91
N ALA A 741 -28.75 -32.45 -6.44
CA ALA A 741 -27.55 -32.94 -5.80
C ALA A 741 -27.82 -33.77 -4.54
N THR A 742 -28.85 -33.39 -3.75
CA THR A 742 -29.22 -34.12 -2.56
C THR A 742 -30.00 -35.42 -2.88
N SER A 743 -30.98 -35.33 -3.82
CA SER A 743 -31.88 -36.44 -4.12
C SER A 743 -31.17 -37.61 -4.79
N PHE A 744 -30.16 -37.31 -5.63
CA PHE A 744 -29.29 -38.35 -6.17
C PHE A 744 -28.68 -39.20 -5.05
N HIS A 745 -28.00 -38.54 -4.08
CA HIS A 745 -27.34 -39.24 -2.96
C HIS A 745 -28.32 -39.89 -1.97
N ALA A 746 -29.58 -39.43 -1.94
CA ALA A 746 -30.65 -40.04 -1.16
C ALA A 746 -31.34 -41.23 -1.87
N GLY A 747 -30.97 -41.53 -3.12
CA GLY A 747 -31.59 -42.57 -3.92
C GLY A 747 -32.95 -42.21 -4.54
N GLU A 748 -33.31 -40.92 -4.55
CA GLU A 748 -34.60 -40.42 -5.13
C GLU A 748 -34.36 -39.92 -6.56
N HIS A 749 -34.06 -40.87 -7.48
CA HIS A 749 -33.62 -40.55 -8.83
C HIS A 749 -34.69 -39.84 -9.67
N ASP A 750 -35.96 -40.18 -9.54
CA ASP A 750 -37.05 -39.49 -10.27
C ASP A 750 -37.17 -38.03 -9.85
N PHE A 751 -37.06 -37.73 -8.54
CA PHE A 751 -37.08 -36.36 -8.06
C PHE A 751 -35.79 -35.59 -8.43
N CYS A 752 -34.66 -36.27 -8.49
CA CYS A 752 -33.41 -35.71 -9.02
C CYS A 752 -33.60 -35.24 -10.45
N LEU A 753 -34.07 -36.12 -11.33
CA LEU A 753 -34.31 -35.83 -12.76
C LEU A 753 -35.36 -34.72 -12.97
N ASP A 754 -36.43 -34.69 -12.17
CA ASP A 754 -37.44 -33.63 -12.20
C ASP A 754 -36.82 -32.25 -11.83
N CYS A 755 -35.99 -32.22 -10.78
CA CYS A 755 -35.26 -31.01 -10.39
C CYS A 755 -34.30 -30.56 -11.47
N VAL A 756 -33.55 -31.49 -12.10
CA VAL A 756 -32.62 -31.15 -13.19
C VAL A 756 -33.40 -30.56 -14.38
N ALA A 757 -34.47 -31.20 -14.82
CA ALA A 757 -35.25 -30.71 -15.94
C ALA A 757 -35.79 -29.29 -15.70
N LYS A 758 -36.42 -29.04 -14.54
CA LYS A 758 -36.96 -27.75 -14.16
C LYS A 758 -35.87 -26.67 -13.96
N GLY A 759 -34.72 -27.07 -13.45
CA GLY A 759 -33.61 -26.14 -13.22
C GLY A 759 -32.92 -25.76 -14.51
N LEU A 760 -32.67 -26.72 -15.41
CA LEU A 760 -32.01 -26.43 -16.68
C LEU A 760 -32.87 -25.62 -17.64
N ASP A 761 -34.22 -25.67 -17.52
CA ASP A 761 -35.10 -24.75 -18.22
C ASP A 761 -34.92 -23.26 -17.84
N LEU A 762 -34.34 -23.00 -16.65
CA LEU A 762 -34.05 -21.67 -16.13
C LEU A 762 -32.60 -21.25 -16.37
N TYR A 763 -31.80 -22.14 -16.96
CA TYR A 763 -30.35 -21.93 -17.07
C TYR A 763 -29.98 -20.83 -18.05
N ASP A 764 -29.19 -19.86 -17.57
CA ASP A 764 -28.63 -18.77 -18.35
C ASP A 764 -27.08 -18.82 -18.29
N PRO A 765 -26.38 -19.03 -19.43
CA PRO A 765 -24.94 -19.15 -19.48
C PRO A 765 -24.20 -17.91 -18.98
N GLU A 766 -24.73 -16.69 -19.22
CA GLU A 766 -24.08 -15.45 -18.80
C GLU A 766 -24.13 -15.25 -17.27
N ARG A 767 -25.23 -15.65 -16.64
CA ARG A 767 -25.40 -15.62 -15.19
C ARG A 767 -24.59 -16.72 -14.53
N ALA A 768 -24.53 -17.91 -15.12
CA ALA A 768 -23.78 -19.03 -14.61
C ALA A 768 -22.30 -18.69 -14.41
N VAL A 769 -21.67 -17.93 -15.31
CA VAL A 769 -20.28 -17.48 -15.19
C VAL A 769 -20.04 -16.68 -13.89
N ARG A 770 -21.00 -15.86 -13.49
CA ARG A 770 -20.88 -15.03 -12.28
C ARG A 770 -21.15 -15.82 -11.00
N ASN A 771 -22.06 -16.77 -11.06
CA ASN A 771 -22.65 -17.40 -9.87
C ASN A 771 -21.95 -18.70 -9.45
N ARG A 772 -21.24 -19.37 -10.36
CA ARG A 772 -20.54 -20.63 -10.05
C ARG A 772 -19.54 -20.54 -8.90
N ALA A 773 -18.88 -19.37 -8.71
CA ALA A 773 -17.97 -19.14 -7.58
C ALA A 773 -18.67 -19.13 -6.21
N PHE A 774 -19.97 -18.78 -6.17
CA PHE A 774 -20.76 -18.72 -4.94
C PHE A 774 -21.51 -20.02 -4.66
N PHE A 775 -21.78 -20.85 -5.68
CA PHE A 775 -22.62 -22.04 -5.58
C PHE A 775 -21.88 -23.31 -6.01
N GLY A 776 -20.93 -23.74 -5.19
CA GLY A 776 -20.25 -25.02 -5.34
C GLY A 776 -18.98 -25.01 -6.20
N GLY A 777 -18.55 -23.89 -6.74
CA GLY A 777 -17.28 -23.78 -7.50
C GLY A 777 -17.31 -24.45 -8.89
N HIS A 778 -18.49 -24.81 -9.40
CA HIS A 778 -18.69 -25.47 -10.69
C HIS A 778 -19.96 -24.94 -11.36
N ASP A 779 -20.12 -25.27 -12.64
CA ASP A 779 -21.31 -24.88 -13.41
C ASP A 779 -22.51 -25.79 -13.04
N ALA A 780 -23.64 -25.19 -12.71
CA ALA A 780 -24.85 -25.93 -12.29
C ALA A 780 -25.36 -26.90 -13.36
N LYS A 781 -25.20 -26.58 -14.65
CA LYS A 781 -25.59 -27.47 -15.75
C LYS A 781 -24.69 -28.70 -15.84
N VAL A 782 -23.38 -28.53 -15.59
CA VAL A 782 -22.45 -29.65 -15.49
C VAL A 782 -22.87 -30.60 -14.36
N CYS A 783 -23.17 -30.05 -13.19
CA CYS A 783 -23.65 -30.82 -12.05
C CYS A 783 -24.95 -31.59 -12.39
N GLY A 784 -25.96 -30.88 -12.91
CA GLY A 784 -27.24 -31.49 -13.24
C GLY A 784 -27.16 -32.59 -14.31
N LEU A 785 -26.36 -32.40 -15.35
CA LEU A 785 -26.14 -33.41 -16.38
C LEU A 785 -25.37 -34.62 -15.84
N GLY A 786 -24.36 -34.38 -14.96
CA GLY A 786 -23.63 -35.46 -14.32
C GLY A 786 -24.48 -36.31 -13.39
N GLU A 787 -25.30 -35.68 -12.53
CA GLU A 787 -26.25 -36.39 -11.66
C GLU A 787 -27.32 -37.13 -12.46
N SER A 788 -27.80 -36.55 -13.59
CA SER A 788 -28.72 -37.22 -14.50
C SER A 788 -28.11 -38.48 -15.09
N ALA A 789 -26.84 -38.41 -15.54
CA ALA A 789 -26.17 -39.56 -16.14
C ALA A 789 -26.11 -40.74 -15.16
N LEU A 790 -25.78 -40.47 -13.91
CA LEU A 790 -25.73 -41.51 -12.87
C LEU A 790 -27.16 -41.99 -12.48
N SER A 791 -28.14 -41.09 -12.39
CA SER A 791 -29.53 -41.45 -12.10
C SER A 791 -30.15 -42.34 -13.20
N TYR A 792 -29.93 -42.00 -14.47
CA TYR A 792 -30.38 -42.84 -15.58
C TYR A 792 -29.76 -44.24 -15.58
N LEU A 793 -28.43 -44.33 -15.25
CA LEU A 793 -27.77 -45.64 -15.09
C LEU A 793 -28.50 -46.47 -14.01
N LEU A 794 -28.78 -45.86 -12.83
CA LEU A 794 -29.40 -46.58 -11.73
C LEU A 794 -30.90 -46.93 -12.01
N LEU A 795 -31.56 -46.20 -12.88
CA LEU A 795 -32.88 -46.48 -13.41
C LEU A 795 -32.85 -47.44 -14.59
N ASN A 796 -31.67 -47.97 -14.94
CA ASN A 796 -31.44 -48.90 -16.04
C ASN A 796 -31.70 -48.35 -17.44
N ASP A 797 -31.53 -47.03 -17.65
CA ASP A 797 -31.60 -46.35 -18.95
C ASP A 797 -30.17 -46.00 -19.42
N ALA A 798 -29.50 -46.94 -20.05
CA ALA A 798 -28.13 -46.81 -20.47
C ALA A 798 -27.94 -45.75 -21.57
N ASP A 799 -28.90 -45.62 -22.49
CA ASP A 799 -28.80 -44.70 -23.61
C ASP A 799 -28.94 -43.23 -23.11
N ALA A 800 -29.89 -42.97 -22.24
CA ALA A 800 -30.04 -41.66 -21.62
C ALA A 800 -28.82 -41.31 -20.74
N SER A 801 -28.26 -42.29 -20.02
CA SER A 801 -27.04 -42.12 -19.22
C SER A 801 -25.83 -41.70 -20.06
N GLU A 802 -25.55 -42.42 -21.18
CA GLU A 802 -24.46 -42.10 -22.09
C GLU A 802 -24.63 -40.71 -22.77
N ASN A 803 -25.85 -40.39 -23.13
CA ASN A 803 -26.16 -39.09 -23.70
C ASN A 803 -25.93 -37.94 -22.70
N ALA A 804 -26.37 -38.10 -21.46
CA ALA A 804 -26.23 -37.10 -20.41
C ALA A 804 -24.75 -36.85 -20.05
N ILE A 805 -23.94 -37.93 -19.89
CA ILE A 805 -22.50 -37.72 -19.56
C ILE A 805 -21.73 -37.11 -20.73
N ARG A 806 -22.06 -37.42 -21.98
CA ARG A 806 -21.45 -36.77 -23.14
C ARG A 806 -21.80 -35.28 -23.17
N GLN A 807 -23.05 -34.91 -23.00
CA GLN A 807 -23.45 -33.50 -22.89
C GLN A 807 -22.78 -32.77 -21.73
N CYS A 808 -22.59 -33.45 -20.60
CA CYS A 808 -21.86 -32.92 -19.43
C CYS A 808 -20.41 -32.57 -19.78
N LEU A 809 -19.67 -33.50 -20.39
CA LEU A 809 -18.28 -33.29 -20.80
C LEU A 809 -18.14 -32.22 -21.90
N ASP A 810 -19.01 -32.26 -22.94
CA ASP A 810 -19.02 -31.27 -24.02
C ASP A 810 -19.31 -29.86 -23.48
N TRP A 811 -20.31 -29.76 -22.58
CA TRP A 811 -20.63 -28.47 -21.96
C TRP A 811 -19.48 -27.95 -21.09
N ALA A 812 -18.92 -28.81 -20.25
CA ALA A 812 -17.76 -28.43 -19.42
C ALA A 812 -16.58 -27.96 -20.28
N ALA A 813 -16.28 -28.60 -21.40
CA ALA A 813 -15.24 -28.21 -22.34
C ALA A 813 -15.54 -26.84 -22.97
N SER A 814 -16.80 -26.54 -23.29
CA SER A 814 -17.21 -25.27 -23.86
C SER A 814 -17.13 -24.08 -22.90
N THR A 815 -17.17 -24.33 -21.58
CA THR A 815 -17.16 -23.26 -20.55
C THR A 815 -15.77 -22.68 -20.27
N ASP A 816 -14.69 -23.34 -20.71
CA ASP A 816 -13.29 -23.00 -20.41
C ASP A 816 -13.07 -22.76 -18.90
N HIS A 817 -13.73 -23.58 -18.05
CA HIS A 817 -13.69 -23.48 -16.61
C HIS A 817 -13.15 -24.76 -15.97
N THR A 818 -11.98 -24.69 -15.35
CA THR A 818 -11.29 -25.87 -14.80
C THR A 818 -12.10 -26.62 -13.75
N GLY A 819 -12.75 -25.89 -12.82
CA GLY A 819 -13.59 -26.50 -11.79
C GLY A 819 -14.76 -27.30 -12.37
N SER A 820 -15.43 -26.77 -13.41
CA SER A 820 -16.48 -27.47 -14.12
C SER A 820 -15.97 -28.69 -14.87
N MET A 821 -14.79 -28.61 -15.50
CA MET A 821 -14.19 -29.75 -16.18
C MET A 821 -13.81 -30.87 -15.20
N VAL A 822 -13.18 -30.53 -14.07
CA VAL A 822 -12.85 -31.48 -13.01
C VAL A 822 -14.11 -32.16 -12.48
N HIS A 823 -15.20 -31.40 -12.31
CA HIS A 823 -16.47 -31.92 -11.85
C HIS A 823 -17.12 -32.85 -12.88
N ALA A 824 -17.07 -32.52 -14.17
CA ALA A 824 -17.56 -33.38 -15.26
C ALA A 824 -16.75 -34.69 -15.35
N LEU A 825 -15.41 -34.60 -15.24
CA LEU A 825 -14.53 -35.78 -15.21
C LEU A 825 -14.84 -36.68 -14.00
N TYR A 826 -15.13 -36.08 -12.83
CA TYR A 826 -15.54 -36.86 -11.65
C TYR A 826 -16.80 -37.71 -11.95
N TYR A 827 -17.85 -37.11 -12.51
CA TYR A 827 -19.04 -37.87 -12.87
C TYR A 827 -18.78 -38.96 -13.93
N ALA A 828 -17.97 -38.65 -14.94
CA ALA A 828 -17.56 -39.61 -15.93
C ALA A 828 -16.81 -40.81 -15.31
N ILE A 829 -15.85 -40.53 -14.42
CA ILE A 829 -15.09 -41.58 -13.69
C ILE A 829 -16.04 -42.45 -12.86
N VAL A 830 -16.96 -41.85 -12.09
CA VAL A 830 -17.95 -42.62 -11.31
C VAL A 830 -18.82 -43.47 -12.20
N LEU A 831 -19.33 -42.93 -13.32
CA LEU A 831 -20.15 -43.65 -14.29
C LEU A 831 -19.38 -44.86 -14.88
N ARG A 832 -18.19 -44.67 -15.41
CA ARG A 832 -17.35 -45.70 -16.00
C ARG A 832 -17.02 -46.80 -14.98
N ARG A 833 -16.75 -46.40 -13.74
CA ARG A 833 -16.54 -47.33 -12.63
C ARG A 833 -17.78 -48.25 -12.42
N CYS A 834 -18.95 -47.64 -12.35
CA CYS A 834 -20.23 -48.37 -12.18
C CYS A 834 -20.52 -49.34 -13.39
N GLN A 835 -20.06 -48.97 -14.59
CA GLN A 835 -20.15 -49.77 -15.79
C GLN A 835 -19.05 -50.87 -15.89
N GLY A 836 -18.09 -50.90 -14.99
CA GLY A 836 -16.95 -51.84 -15.06
C GLY A 836 -15.90 -51.50 -16.13
N ARG A 837 -15.90 -50.26 -16.65
CA ARG A 837 -14.98 -49.77 -17.70
C ARG A 837 -13.72 -49.18 -17.10
N TYR A 838 -12.87 -50.01 -16.51
CA TYR A 838 -11.74 -49.56 -15.70
C TYR A 838 -10.63 -48.88 -16.50
N ASP A 839 -10.44 -49.21 -17.78
CA ASP A 839 -9.47 -48.55 -18.66
C ASP A 839 -9.82 -47.07 -18.87
N ASP A 840 -11.13 -46.82 -19.06
CA ASP A 840 -11.63 -45.42 -19.15
C ASP A 840 -11.49 -44.68 -17.82
N VAL A 841 -11.72 -45.35 -16.69
CA VAL A 841 -11.50 -44.75 -15.35
C VAL A 841 -10.07 -44.28 -15.19
N HIS A 842 -9.10 -45.11 -15.64
CA HIS A 842 -7.67 -44.76 -15.56
C HIS A 842 -7.35 -43.54 -16.44
N ALA A 843 -7.79 -43.56 -17.70
CA ALA A 843 -7.53 -42.48 -18.66
C ALA A 843 -8.14 -41.12 -18.18
N LEU A 844 -9.38 -41.16 -17.73
CA LEU A 844 -10.07 -39.98 -17.18
C LEU A 844 -9.44 -39.46 -15.86
N GLY A 845 -8.97 -40.43 -15.03
CA GLY A 845 -8.26 -40.12 -13.78
C GLY A 845 -6.92 -39.41 -14.03
N GLU A 846 -6.12 -39.85 -14.97
CA GLU A 846 -4.85 -39.23 -15.41
C GLU A 846 -5.13 -37.79 -15.94
N GLN A 847 -6.19 -37.63 -16.76
CA GLN A 847 -6.60 -36.33 -17.27
C GLN A 847 -6.99 -35.40 -16.12
N MET A 848 -7.79 -35.87 -15.16
CA MET A 848 -8.23 -35.10 -14.01
C MET A 848 -7.06 -34.66 -13.11
N LEU A 849 -6.11 -35.59 -12.84
CA LEU A 849 -4.90 -35.31 -12.04
C LEU A 849 -4.04 -34.25 -12.72
N SER A 850 -3.75 -34.43 -14.01
CA SER A 850 -2.97 -33.44 -14.78
C SER A 850 -3.60 -32.08 -14.79
N LEU A 851 -4.93 -32.00 -14.86
CA LEU A 851 -5.68 -30.73 -14.80
C LEU A 851 -5.62 -30.12 -13.39
N ALA A 852 -5.82 -30.94 -12.36
CA ALA A 852 -5.73 -30.51 -10.96
C ALA A 852 -4.33 -29.99 -10.59
N GLU A 853 -3.27 -30.69 -10.99
CA GLU A 853 -1.88 -30.28 -10.75
C GLU A 853 -1.55 -28.96 -11.44
N ARG A 854 -1.93 -28.81 -12.72
CA ARG A 854 -1.68 -27.57 -13.48
C ARG A 854 -2.39 -26.35 -12.88
N HIS A 855 -3.55 -26.53 -12.29
CA HIS A 855 -4.37 -25.45 -11.74
C HIS A 855 -4.38 -25.38 -10.20
N GLY A 856 -3.65 -26.28 -9.53
CA GLY A 856 -3.50 -26.32 -8.09
C GLY A 856 -4.82 -26.62 -7.33
N LEU A 857 -5.66 -27.48 -7.91
CA LEU A 857 -6.94 -27.91 -7.31
C LEU A 857 -6.70 -29.06 -6.34
#